data_69817fb6f0920ae1ffa18fa9928de63c
#
_entry.id   69817fb6f0920ae1ffa18fa9928de63c
#
_cell.length_a   1.000
_cell.length_b   1.000
_cell.length_c   1.000
_cell.angle_alpha   90.00
_cell.angle_beta   90.00
_cell.angle_gamma   90.00
#
_symmetry.space_group_name_H-M   'P 1'
#
loop_
_entity.id
_entity.type
_entity.pdbx_description
1 polymer ?
#
loop_
_entity_poly.entity_id
_entity_poly.type
_entity_poly.pdbx_seq_one_letter_code
_entity_poly.pdbx_strand_id
1 'polypeptide(L)'
;VNWWSANKLRLIQTNLREIDADLDVDRLIAELKQYEANVLMINAGGIFAFYPSRLEYHYVTPYLKKDMLREAIGKAHEHGIRVIARFDFSKAHESVFERKPEWFYRTREGKEVNYYGIVHTCLNGAYQQHYSLDIIEEVLTNYPVDGIFFNMFGYQHWDYSGNRYGPCYCANCKRRFNEMFGRDLSLYEGPGHELHEIYREFQETTVRDILRRIRLKVKSLRPEIAICTYFADEIDIIRKESNTALRRSDPLRLYSASENVASVENSWDDKLVSNCCINAIDLTYRFTGVSKHEAEIRLYQNIANGSGLDFCIIGVFDGYPDGANLESVKAVYRHHARNEAFYGDLRSLADVALIKPKEPSARKEYEGLFRMLKEAHILFDVVLEERLTDRLEPLKQVKAVVVPGIPRLDEEQVNALSELQRQGVHLLATGCALLNDQTALKSLFGAAYEGEIVDEPAAYIQVSEDPMLASFGDRAWIIAERFACMSYEPEAELHMPIVAPSTFGPPERAYGHALSEHYGLGIAGRGGCGAYYAWCPGEMYALHGFEDHKQAVIDPLIRLLQGRLRLRTDAPSATEWFLHVLPSGGYLLQAINLTGVSGATFGKPIPLHGLRVELAGIGRLKRAYSLCTGKPAAWQESEGGAALTVDLPEVYEAIVLEPWPRTEAVNTNKERCSL
;
A
#
# COMPACT_ATOMS: atom_id res chain seq x y z
N VAL A 1 -16.65 -20.51 -5.90
CA VAL A 1 -16.03 -19.39 -5.18
C VAL A 1 -14.56 -19.76 -4.98
N ASN A 2 -13.65 -18.89 -5.38
CA ASN A 2 -12.23 -19.10 -5.23
C ASN A 2 -11.86 -19.09 -3.74
N TRP A 3 -10.93 -19.96 -3.32
CA TRP A 3 -10.55 -20.10 -1.90
C TRP A 3 -9.90 -18.82 -1.33
N TRP A 4 -9.41 -17.93 -2.19
CA TRP A 4 -8.78 -16.65 -1.80
C TRP A 4 -9.75 -15.47 -1.80
N SER A 5 -10.98 -15.59 -2.29
CA SER A 5 -11.87 -14.45 -2.55
C SER A 5 -12.24 -13.60 -1.33
N ALA A 6 -12.24 -14.18 -0.14
CA ALA A 6 -12.65 -13.48 1.09
C ALA A 6 -11.50 -12.85 1.90
N ASN A 7 -10.28 -12.95 1.43
CA ASN A 7 -9.05 -12.49 2.11
C ASN A 7 -8.94 -12.87 3.60
N LYS A 8 -9.23 -14.12 3.92
CA LYS A 8 -9.08 -14.68 5.27
C LYS A 8 -7.78 -15.48 5.43
N LEU A 9 -6.73 -15.04 4.77
CA LEU A 9 -5.44 -15.70 4.78
C LEU A 9 -4.79 -15.62 6.16
N ARG A 10 -4.26 -16.73 6.61
CA ARG A 10 -3.27 -16.84 7.68
C ARG A 10 -2.08 -17.56 7.08
N LEU A 11 -1.37 -16.82 6.22
CA LEU A 11 -0.26 -17.33 5.42
C LEU A 11 1.04 -17.28 6.21
N ILE A 12 1.76 -18.40 6.22
CA ILE A 12 3.14 -18.50 6.69
C ILE A 12 4.01 -18.85 5.49
N GLN A 13 5.07 -18.07 5.30
CA GLN A 13 6.09 -18.37 4.30
C GLN A 13 7.39 -18.81 4.98
N THR A 14 7.90 -19.97 4.55
CA THR A 14 9.29 -20.36 4.77
C THR A 14 10.08 -20.02 3.51
N ASN A 15 11.03 -19.10 3.62
CA ASN A 15 11.93 -18.80 2.51
C ASN A 15 13.18 -19.67 2.62
N LEU A 16 13.08 -20.91 2.14
CA LEU A 16 14.07 -21.95 2.34
C LEU A 16 15.42 -21.60 1.70
N ARG A 17 16.50 -21.87 2.43
CA ARG A 17 17.87 -21.87 1.91
C ARG A 17 18.09 -23.19 1.18
N GLU A 18 19.13 -23.29 0.37
CA GLU A 18 19.48 -24.52 -0.33
C GLU A 18 19.64 -25.71 0.63
N ILE A 19 20.30 -25.47 1.77
CA ILE A 19 20.54 -26.48 2.82
C ILE A 19 19.27 -26.97 3.52
N ASP A 20 18.15 -26.26 3.39
CA ASP A 20 16.87 -26.61 4.02
C ASP A 20 16.04 -27.57 3.15
N ALA A 21 16.56 -28.04 2.01
CA ALA A 21 15.83 -28.93 1.11
C ALA A 21 15.49 -30.31 1.72
N ASP A 22 16.12 -30.68 2.83
CA ASP A 22 15.83 -31.90 3.60
C ASP A 22 15.17 -31.62 4.95
N LEU A 23 14.37 -30.56 5.02
CA LEU A 23 13.69 -30.14 6.25
C LEU A 23 12.76 -31.23 6.81
N ASP A 24 12.58 -31.22 8.13
CA ASP A 24 11.58 -32.03 8.82
C ASP A 24 10.18 -31.45 8.61
N VAL A 25 9.42 -32.09 7.72
CA VAL A 25 8.06 -31.64 7.36
C VAL A 25 7.09 -31.80 8.54
N ASP A 26 7.25 -32.80 9.41
CA ASP A 26 6.37 -32.98 10.58
C ASP A 26 6.54 -31.82 11.55
N ARG A 27 7.75 -31.36 11.79
CA ARG A 27 8.01 -30.17 12.61
C ARG A 27 7.45 -28.90 11.96
N LEU A 28 7.61 -28.74 10.64
CA LEU A 28 7.01 -27.62 9.94
C LEU A 28 5.48 -27.58 10.13
N ILE A 29 4.80 -28.69 9.93
CA ILE A 29 3.33 -28.77 10.12
C ILE A 29 2.94 -28.53 11.57
N ALA A 30 3.71 -29.04 12.53
CA ALA A 30 3.46 -28.77 13.96
C ALA A 30 3.54 -27.27 14.28
N GLU A 31 4.53 -26.57 13.72
CA GLU A 31 4.63 -25.12 13.87
C GLU A 31 3.45 -24.39 13.22
N LEU A 32 3.09 -24.71 11.97
CA LEU A 32 1.96 -24.10 11.27
C LEU A 32 0.66 -24.24 12.08
N LYS A 33 0.45 -25.37 12.74
CA LYS A 33 -0.71 -25.59 13.62
C LYS A 33 -0.70 -24.67 14.85
N GLN A 34 0.48 -24.35 15.41
CA GLN A 34 0.57 -23.38 16.52
C GLN A 34 0.19 -21.97 16.10
N TYR A 35 0.42 -21.61 14.82
CA TYR A 35 -0.05 -20.36 14.22
C TYR A 35 -1.53 -20.43 13.82
N GLU A 36 -2.20 -21.57 13.85
CA GLU A 36 -3.50 -21.76 13.20
C GLU A 36 -3.47 -21.28 11.73
N ALA A 37 -2.34 -21.48 11.06
CA ALA A 37 -2.15 -21.13 9.67
C ALA A 37 -3.07 -21.94 8.76
N ASN A 38 -3.61 -21.32 7.72
CA ASN A 38 -4.44 -21.98 6.70
C ASN A 38 -3.79 -21.97 5.30
N VAL A 39 -2.65 -21.30 5.15
CA VAL A 39 -1.86 -21.28 3.91
C VAL A 39 -0.37 -21.36 4.24
N LEU A 40 0.33 -22.29 3.59
CA LEU A 40 1.79 -22.40 3.57
C LEU A 40 2.30 -21.93 2.21
N MET A 41 3.26 -21.00 2.18
CA MET A 41 4.04 -20.70 0.98
C MET A 41 5.43 -21.28 1.15
N ILE A 42 5.81 -22.19 0.24
CA ILE A 42 7.07 -22.96 0.33
C ILE A 42 7.79 -22.98 -1.02
N ASN A 43 9.11 -23.01 -1.01
CA ASN A 43 9.93 -23.07 -2.21
C ASN A 43 9.61 -24.33 -3.04
N ALA A 44 9.46 -24.14 -4.34
CA ALA A 44 9.30 -25.20 -5.32
C ALA A 44 10.43 -25.20 -6.35
N GLY A 45 10.59 -24.09 -7.11
CA GLY A 45 11.56 -24.10 -8.19
C GLY A 45 12.07 -22.71 -8.59
N GLY A 46 12.84 -22.71 -9.66
CA GLY A 46 13.48 -21.52 -10.23
C GLY A 46 14.99 -21.57 -9.98
N ILE A 47 15.53 -20.84 -9.01
CA ILE A 47 16.97 -20.85 -8.70
C ILE A 47 17.44 -22.30 -8.38
N PHE A 48 16.72 -22.99 -7.50
CA PHE A 48 16.90 -24.39 -7.13
C PHE A 48 15.58 -25.14 -7.22
N ALA A 49 15.61 -26.40 -7.62
CA ALA A 49 14.48 -27.30 -7.47
C ALA A 49 14.48 -27.91 -6.06
N PHE A 50 13.38 -27.75 -5.33
CA PHE A 50 13.11 -28.35 -4.03
C PHE A 50 12.25 -29.62 -4.15
N TYR A 51 12.29 -30.25 -5.33
CA TYR A 51 11.66 -31.52 -5.69
C TYR A 51 12.52 -32.22 -6.75
N PRO A 52 12.40 -33.54 -6.97
CA PRO A 52 13.20 -34.25 -7.97
C PRO A 52 12.75 -33.91 -9.40
N SER A 53 13.14 -32.72 -9.89
CA SER A 53 12.88 -32.26 -11.24
C SER A 53 13.59 -33.14 -12.28
N ARG A 54 12.91 -33.34 -13.41
CA ARG A 54 13.45 -34.08 -14.57
C ARG A 54 13.96 -33.15 -15.67
N LEU A 55 13.81 -31.84 -15.48
CA LEU A 55 14.21 -30.84 -16.45
C LEU A 55 15.71 -30.60 -16.42
N GLU A 56 16.35 -30.64 -17.58
CA GLU A 56 17.83 -30.64 -17.73
C GLU A 56 18.49 -29.35 -17.17
N TYR A 57 17.82 -28.21 -17.29
CA TYR A 57 18.33 -26.89 -16.86
C TYR A 57 17.65 -26.37 -15.60
N HIS A 58 17.04 -27.26 -14.81
CA HIS A 58 16.50 -26.94 -13.49
C HIS A 58 17.38 -27.62 -12.42
N TYR A 59 18.26 -26.83 -11.80
CA TYR A 59 19.25 -27.34 -10.87
C TYR A 59 18.60 -27.92 -9.62
N VAL A 60 18.71 -29.23 -9.43
CA VAL A 60 18.28 -29.93 -8.22
C VAL A 60 19.39 -29.83 -7.19
N THR A 61 19.11 -29.28 -6.02
CA THR A 61 20.10 -29.15 -4.96
C THR A 61 20.57 -30.50 -4.42
N PRO A 62 21.88 -30.69 -4.14
CA PRO A 62 22.39 -31.94 -3.56
C PRO A 62 21.90 -32.20 -2.13
N TYR A 63 21.32 -31.18 -1.47
CA TYR A 63 20.70 -31.31 -0.14
C TYR A 63 19.33 -31.97 -0.19
N LEU A 64 18.71 -32.12 -1.36
CA LEU A 64 17.42 -32.80 -1.52
C LEU A 64 17.59 -34.29 -1.36
N LYS A 65 17.12 -34.86 -0.23
CA LYS A 65 17.23 -36.30 0.05
C LYS A 65 15.92 -37.05 -0.22
N LYS A 66 14.83 -36.36 -0.31
CA LYS A 66 13.48 -36.91 -0.54
C LYS A 66 12.65 -35.90 -1.36
N ASP A 67 11.50 -36.34 -1.85
CA ASP A 67 10.54 -35.39 -2.47
C ASP A 67 9.85 -34.57 -1.37
N MET A 68 10.59 -33.58 -0.88
CA MET A 68 10.16 -32.70 0.23
C MET A 68 8.87 -31.95 -0.13
N LEU A 69 8.74 -31.46 -1.37
CA LEU A 69 7.56 -30.71 -1.80
C LEU A 69 6.30 -31.58 -1.75
N ARG A 70 6.37 -32.81 -2.21
CA ARG A 70 5.25 -33.77 -2.14
C ARG A 70 4.83 -34.07 -0.71
N GLU A 71 5.80 -34.31 0.16
CA GLU A 71 5.53 -34.57 1.57
C GLU A 71 4.90 -33.36 2.25
N ALA A 72 5.43 -32.15 2.01
CA ALA A 72 4.90 -30.91 2.58
C ALA A 72 3.45 -30.64 2.15
N ILE A 73 3.14 -30.81 0.85
CA ILE A 73 1.78 -30.64 0.33
C ILE A 73 0.83 -31.67 0.95
N GLY A 74 1.21 -32.95 0.95
CA GLY A 74 0.36 -34.02 1.49
C GLY A 74 0.00 -33.75 2.95
N LYS A 75 0.99 -33.53 3.80
CA LYS A 75 0.77 -33.27 5.23
C LYS A 75 0.03 -31.94 5.51
N ALA A 76 0.31 -30.89 4.72
CA ALA A 76 -0.45 -29.63 4.84
C ALA A 76 -1.93 -29.86 4.54
N HIS A 77 -2.26 -30.55 3.45
CA HIS A 77 -3.65 -30.83 3.07
C HIS A 77 -4.38 -31.73 4.09
N GLU A 78 -3.68 -32.70 4.72
CA GLU A 78 -4.26 -33.50 5.81
C GLU A 78 -4.75 -32.65 6.99
N HIS A 79 -4.19 -31.46 7.15
CA HIS A 79 -4.55 -30.48 8.19
C HIS A 79 -5.35 -29.29 7.67
N GLY A 80 -5.86 -29.34 6.43
CA GLY A 80 -6.65 -28.27 5.83
C GLY A 80 -5.83 -27.01 5.49
N ILE A 81 -4.50 -27.12 5.43
CA ILE A 81 -3.58 -26.03 5.08
C ILE A 81 -3.33 -26.10 3.57
N ARG A 82 -3.64 -25.02 2.86
CA ARG A 82 -3.35 -24.86 1.43
C ARG A 82 -1.88 -24.59 1.18
N VAL A 83 -1.39 -24.92 -0.01
CA VAL A 83 0.02 -24.74 -0.34
C VAL A 83 0.18 -23.88 -1.59
N ILE A 84 0.92 -22.78 -1.45
CA ILE A 84 1.39 -21.94 -2.57
C ILE A 84 2.84 -22.34 -2.87
N ALA A 85 3.09 -22.79 -4.10
CA ALA A 85 4.42 -23.09 -4.59
C ALA A 85 5.14 -21.79 -4.97
N ARG A 86 6.28 -21.52 -4.31
CA ARG A 86 7.11 -20.34 -4.57
C ARG A 86 8.16 -20.66 -5.64
N PHE A 87 8.19 -19.80 -6.67
CA PHE A 87 9.22 -19.81 -7.72
C PHE A 87 10.03 -18.52 -7.68
N ASP A 88 11.30 -18.62 -8.08
CA ASP A 88 12.16 -17.47 -8.33
C ASP A 88 12.93 -17.68 -9.64
N PHE A 89 12.43 -17.08 -10.72
CA PHE A 89 13.05 -17.18 -12.03
C PHE A 89 13.99 -16.02 -12.34
N SER A 90 14.14 -15.07 -11.42
CA SER A 90 15.02 -13.92 -11.59
C SER A 90 16.51 -14.29 -11.66
N LYS A 91 16.83 -15.48 -11.20
CA LYS A 91 18.19 -16.00 -11.15
C LYS A 91 18.17 -17.51 -11.43
N ALA A 92 19.33 -18.06 -11.76
CA ALA A 92 19.55 -19.50 -11.86
C ALA A 92 20.95 -19.86 -11.36
N HIS A 93 21.17 -21.13 -11.08
CA HIS A 93 22.49 -21.65 -10.67
C HIS A 93 23.52 -21.46 -11.79
N GLU A 94 24.79 -21.21 -11.45
CA GLU A 94 25.86 -20.95 -12.42
C GLU A 94 26.08 -22.07 -13.42
N SER A 95 25.81 -23.33 -13.06
CA SER A 95 25.89 -24.47 -14.01
C SER A 95 24.90 -24.35 -15.18
N VAL A 96 23.80 -23.62 -15.01
CA VAL A 96 22.87 -23.30 -16.11
C VAL A 96 23.45 -22.19 -16.96
N PHE A 97 24.06 -21.17 -16.36
CA PHE A 97 24.73 -20.10 -17.04
C PHE A 97 25.90 -20.60 -17.93
N GLU A 98 26.73 -21.52 -17.42
CA GLU A 98 27.84 -22.12 -18.18
C GLU A 98 27.38 -22.82 -19.48
N ARG A 99 26.17 -23.39 -19.46
CA ARG A 99 25.59 -24.14 -20.57
C ARG A 99 24.71 -23.30 -21.48
N LYS A 100 24.11 -22.23 -20.97
CA LYS A 100 23.12 -21.36 -21.66
C LYS A 100 23.36 -19.89 -21.35
N PRO A 101 24.57 -19.35 -21.62
CA PRO A 101 24.90 -17.96 -21.25
C PRO A 101 24.02 -16.90 -21.92
N GLU A 102 23.38 -17.22 -23.03
CA GLU A 102 22.46 -16.32 -23.78
C GLU A 102 21.10 -16.13 -23.06
N TRP A 103 20.81 -16.88 -22.00
CA TRP A 103 19.58 -16.73 -21.21
C TRP A 103 19.67 -15.65 -20.13
N PHE A 104 20.89 -15.14 -19.91
CA PHE A 104 21.20 -14.38 -18.72
C PHE A 104 21.34 -12.89 -19.00
N TYR A 105 21.17 -12.11 -17.92
CA TYR A 105 21.37 -10.68 -17.89
C TYR A 105 22.82 -10.31 -18.25
N ARG A 106 22.98 -9.16 -18.95
CA ARG A 106 24.28 -8.59 -19.24
C ARG A 106 24.32 -7.12 -18.85
N THR A 107 25.38 -6.72 -18.15
CA THR A 107 25.69 -5.31 -17.90
C THR A 107 26.01 -4.59 -19.22
N ARG A 108 26.21 -3.29 -19.15
CA ARG A 108 26.64 -2.49 -20.32
C ARG A 108 27.96 -2.98 -20.91
N GLU A 109 28.88 -3.43 -20.03
CA GLU A 109 30.18 -4.00 -20.40
C GLU A 109 30.11 -5.45 -20.88
N GLY A 110 28.89 -6.01 -20.98
CA GLY A 110 28.68 -7.39 -21.42
C GLY A 110 28.92 -8.46 -20.36
N LYS A 111 29.14 -8.08 -19.10
CA LYS A 111 29.36 -9.01 -17.98
C LYS A 111 28.04 -9.55 -17.43
N GLU A 112 28.09 -10.79 -16.92
CA GLU A 112 27.03 -11.35 -16.07
C GLU A 112 27.06 -10.74 -14.67
N VAL A 113 25.95 -10.91 -13.96
CA VAL A 113 25.85 -10.63 -12.52
C VAL A 113 25.78 -11.97 -11.82
N ASN A 114 26.91 -12.43 -11.31
CA ASN A 114 27.05 -13.66 -10.52
C ASN A 114 27.28 -13.28 -9.05
N TYR A 115 26.38 -13.76 -8.20
CA TYR A 115 26.45 -13.55 -6.76
C TYR A 115 26.51 -14.90 -6.03
N TYR A 116 27.73 -15.32 -5.68
CA TYR A 116 28.00 -16.62 -5.04
C TYR A 116 27.43 -17.84 -5.79
N GLY A 117 27.65 -17.92 -7.09
CA GLY A 117 27.19 -19.04 -7.92
C GLY A 117 25.73 -18.94 -8.36
N ILE A 118 25.06 -17.81 -8.06
CA ILE A 118 23.71 -17.51 -8.51
C ILE A 118 23.75 -16.35 -9.50
N VAL A 119 23.34 -16.60 -10.73
CA VAL A 119 23.48 -15.68 -11.85
C VAL A 119 22.13 -15.09 -12.25
N HIS A 120 22.05 -13.77 -12.47
CA HIS A 120 20.82 -13.10 -12.87
C HIS A 120 20.39 -13.51 -14.27
N THR A 121 19.15 -13.98 -14.42
CA THR A 121 18.53 -14.29 -15.70
C THR A 121 17.98 -13.01 -16.36
N CYS A 122 17.79 -13.07 -17.68
CA CYS A 122 17.14 -11.98 -18.40
C CYS A 122 15.63 -12.25 -18.52
N LEU A 123 14.80 -11.23 -18.21
CA LEU A 123 13.35 -11.34 -18.39
C LEU A 123 12.96 -11.70 -19.84
N ASN A 124 13.70 -11.19 -20.82
CA ASN A 124 13.49 -11.45 -22.24
C ASN A 124 14.32 -12.64 -22.77
N GLY A 125 15.08 -13.29 -21.89
CA GLY A 125 15.84 -14.50 -22.22
C GLY A 125 15.00 -15.77 -22.14
N ALA A 126 15.43 -16.83 -22.82
CA ALA A 126 14.64 -18.04 -22.95
C ALA A 126 14.40 -18.77 -21.61
N TYR A 127 15.24 -18.54 -20.58
CA TYR A 127 14.97 -19.10 -19.24
C TYR A 127 13.63 -18.60 -18.68
N GLN A 128 13.39 -17.29 -18.68
CA GLN A 128 12.13 -16.75 -18.22
C GLN A 128 11.02 -16.85 -19.27
N GLN A 129 11.32 -16.69 -20.57
CA GLN A 129 10.31 -16.67 -21.61
C GLN A 129 9.74 -18.04 -21.99
N HIS A 130 10.51 -19.12 -21.78
CA HIS A 130 10.12 -20.48 -22.19
C HIS A 130 10.32 -21.50 -21.08
N TYR A 131 11.52 -21.61 -20.54
CA TYR A 131 11.88 -22.67 -19.60
C TYR A 131 11.14 -22.56 -18.27
N SER A 132 10.84 -21.34 -17.80
CA SER A 132 10.00 -21.12 -16.63
C SER A 132 8.61 -21.75 -16.77
N LEU A 133 8.04 -21.74 -17.97
CA LEU A 133 6.74 -22.34 -18.25
C LEU A 133 6.80 -23.87 -18.17
N ASP A 134 7.92 -24.48 -18.57
CA ASP A 134 8.14 -25.92 -18.43
C ASP A 134 8.27 -26.32 -16.96
N ILE A 135 8.97 -25.51 -16.15
CA ILE A 135 9.08 -25.74 -14.70
C ILE A 135 7.71 -25.61 -14.02
N ILE A 136 6.93 -24.59 -14.37
CA ILE A 136 5.56 -24.41 -13.86
C ILE A 136 4.69 -25.61 -14.24
N GLU A 137 4.75 -26.07 -15.49
CA GLU A 137 3.98 -27.23 -15.97
C GLU A 137 4.38 -28.51 -15.22
N GLU A 138 5.68 -28.75 -15.01
CA GLU A 138 6.17 -29.92 -14.26
C GLU A 138 5.60 -29.93 -12.84
N VAL A 139 5.60 -28.76 -12.14
CA VAL A 139 5.04 -28.67 -10.79
C VAL A 139 3.52 -28.82 -10.79
N LEU A 140 2.80 -28.11 -11.65
CA LEU A 140 1.34 -28.16 -11.66
C LEU A 140 0.78 -29.54 -12.09
N THR A 141 1.53 -30.29 -12.91
CA THR A 141 1.15 -31.63 -13.34
C THR A 141 1.40 -32.67 -12.24
N ASN A 142 2.49 -32.54 -11.50
CA ASN A 142 2.93 -33.58 -10.56
C ASN A 142 2.53 -33.31 -9.11
N TYR A 143 2.17 -32.07 -8.75
CA TYR A 143 1.93 -31.66 -7.36
C TYR A 143 0.57 -30.93 -7.24
N PRO A 144 -0.27 -31.34 -6.27
CA PRO A 144 -1.59 -30.73 -6.06
C PRO A 144 -1.50 -29.42 -5.26
N VAL A 145 -0.69 -28.46 -5.74
CA VAL A 145 -0.61 -27.11 -5.13
C VAL A 145 -1.91 -26.33 -5.34
N ASP A 146 -2.21 -25.40 -4.44
CA ASP A 146 -3.40 -24.54 -4.48
C ASP A 146 -3.13 -23.18 -5.14
N GLY A 147 -1.86 -22.77 -5.19
CA GLY A 147 -1.44 -21.52 -5.80
C GLY A 147 0.04 -21.55 -6.17
N ILE A 148 0.44 -20.51 -6.89
CA ILE A 148 1.84 -20.27 -7.26
C ILE A 148 2.21 -18.82 -6.95
N PHE A 149 3.45 -18.59 -6.56
CA PHE A 149 4.00 -17.27 -6.29
C PHE A 149 5.33 -17.08 -7.00
N PHE A 150 5.50 -15.93 -7.64
CA PHE A 150 6.75 -15.55 -8.30
C PHE A 150 7.47 -14.50 -7.48
N ASN A 151 8.57 -14.90 -6.84
CA ASN A 151 9.46 -14.01 -6.11
C ASN A 151 10.35 -13.22 -7.07
N MET A 152 10.68 -11.97 -6.71
CA MET A 152 11.60 -11.11 -7.47
C MET A 152 11.24 -11.03 -8.96
N PHE A 153 9.96 -11.08 -9.31
CA PHE A 153 9.48 -11.04 -10.69
C PHE A 153 9.75 -9.66 -11.33
N GLY A 154 10.06 -9.66 -12.61
CA GLY A 154 10.36 -8.45 -13.37
C GLY A 154 11.87 -8.23 -13.56
N TYR A 155 12.23 -6.97 -13.85
CA TYR A 155 13.62 -6.61 -14.10
C TYR A 155 14.40 -6.45 -12.79
N GLN A 156 15.53 -7.15 -12.66
CA GLN A 156 16.42 -7.08 -11.50
C GLN A 156 17.71 -6.38 -11.88
N HIS A 157 17.92 -5.16 -11.39
CA HIS A 157 19.05 -4.30 -11.74
C HIS A 157 20.09 -4.17 -10.64
N TRP A 158 19.96 -4.94 -9.56
CA TRP A 158 20.78 -4.81 -8.37
C TRP A 158 21.08 -6.19 -7.75
N ASP A 159 22.13 -6.26 -6.94
CA ASP A 159 22.44 -7.42 -6.12
C ASP A 159 22.21 -7.15 -4.62
N TYR A 160 22.39 -8.19 -3.82
CA TYR A 160 22.19 -8.13 -2.36
C TYR A 160 23.26 -7.32 -1.62
N SER A 161 24.36 -6.92 -2.27
CA SER A 161 25.33 -5.95 -1.74
C SER A 161 24.95 -4.50 -2.03
N GLY A 162 23.84 -4.27 -2.76
CA GLY A 162 23.36 -2.96 -3.13
C GLY A 162 24.01 -2.36 -4.39
N ASN A 163 24.82 -3.15 -5.10
CA ASN A 163 25.37 -2.74 -6.39
C ASN A 163 24.23 -2.63 -7.41
N ARG A 164 24.24 -1.57 -8.20
CA ARG A 164 23.27 -1.33 -9.28
C ARG A 164 23.95 -1.46 -10.63
N TYR A 165 23.33 -2.23 -11.51
CA TYR A 165 23.89 -2.60 -12.82
C TYR A 165 23.15 -1.95 -14.00
N GLY A 166 22.04 -1.25 -13.75
CA GLY A 166 21.24 -0.59 -14.78
C GLY A 166 20.43 -1.57 -15.65
N PRO A 167 20.08 -1.18 -16.86
CA PRO A 167 19.32 -2.01 -17.81
C PRO A 167 20.06 -3.28 -18.21
N CYS A 168 19.31 -4.30 -18.67
CA CYS A 168 19.90 -5.47 -19.29
C CYS A 168 20.24 -5.20 -20.76
N TYR A 169 21.53 -5.25 -21.09
CA TYR A 169 22.01 -5.02 -22.47
C TYR A 169 22.27 -6.32 -23.26
N CYS A 170 21.70 -7.45 -22.87
CA CYS A 170 21.83 -8.69 -23.62
C CYS A 170 21.17 -8.61 -25.01
N ALA A 171 21.55 -9.53 -25.89
CA ALA A 171 21.03 -9.57 -27.27
C ALA A 171 19.49 -9.66 -27.33
N ASN A 172 18.86 -10.36 -26.38
CA ASN A 172 17.40 -10.50 -26.35
C ASN A 172 16.70 -9.19 -26.03
N CYS A 173 17.21 -8.42 -25.04
CA CYS A 173 16.65 -7.11 -24.73
C CYS A 173 16.85 -6.10 -25.84
N LYS A 174 18.07 -6.04 -26.43
CA LYS A 174 18.35 -5.14 -27.55
C LYS A 174 17.47 -5.41 -28.75
N ARG A 175 17.33 -6.68 -29.15
CA ARG A 175 16.46 -7.09 -30.25
C ARG A 175 15.00 -6.71 -29.98
N ARG A 176 14.45 -7.10 -28.83
CA ARG A 176 13.05 -6.85 -28.49
C ARG A 176 12.73 -5.35 -28.38
N PHE A 177 13.62 -4.57 -27.81
CA PHE A 177 13.48 -3.12 -27.72
C PHE A 177 13.47 -2.47 -29.11
N ASN A 178 14.36 -2.91 -30.00
CA ASN A 178 14.37 -2.44 -31.38
C ASN A 178 13.11 -2.84 -32.15
N GLU A 179 12.65 -4.10 -32.00
CA GLU A 179 11.41 -4.58 -32.63
C GLU A 179 10.18 -3.77 -32.18
N MET A 180 10.12 -3.34 -30.91
CA MET A 180 8.99 -2.60 -30.38
C MET A 180 9.02 -1.11 -30.72
N PHE A 181 10.19 -0.48 -30.71
CA PHE A 181 10.31 0.98 -30.76
C PHE A 181 11.19 1.51 -31.90
N GLY A 182 11.85 0.64 -32.68
CA GLY A 182 12.79 1.06 -33.72
C GLY A 182 14.00 1.82 -33.19
N ARG A 183 14.39 1.60 -31.94
CA ARG A 183 15.48 2.30 -31.24
C ARG A 183 16.54 1.33 -30.74
N ASP A 184 17.78 1.82 -30.58
CA ASP A 184 18.88 1.02 -30.02
C ASP A 184 18.94 1.20 -28.49
N LEU A 185 18.66 0.12 -27.75
CA LEU A 185 18.75 0.09 -26.30
C LEU A 185 20.16 0.45 -25.78
N SER A 186 21.20 0.21 -26.55
CA SER A 186 22.59 0.54 -26.16
C SER A 186 22.81 2.03 -25.92
N LEU A 187 21.94 2.89 -26.44
CA LEU A 187 21.98 4.34 -26.26
C LEU A 187 21.38 4.79 -24.92
N TYR A 188 20.52 3.97 -24.32
CA TYR A 188 19.86 4.34 -23.06
C TYR A 188 20.83 4.26 -21.87
N GLU A 189 20.97 5.34 -21.12
CA GLU A 189 21.93 5.48 -20.01
C GLU A 189 21.29 5.53 -18.62
N GLY A 190 19.98 5.68 -18.53
CA GLY A 190 19.26 5.74 -17.27
C GLY A 190 18.26 6.90 -17.18
N PRO A 191 17.76 7.20 -15.98
CA PRO A 191 16.83 8.30 -15.75
C PRO A 191 17.39 9.64 -16.26
N GLY A 192 16.55 10.44 -16.93
CA GLY A 192 16.96 11.71 -17.57
C GLY A 192 17.38 11.60 -19.03
N HIS A 193 17.59 10.39 -19.56
CA HIS A 193 17.85 10.18 -20.98
C HIS A 193 16.56 10.27 -21.80
N GLU A 194 16.64 10.74 -23.05
CA GLU A 194 15.48 10.87 -23.95
C GLU A 194 14.68 9.58 -24.15
N LEU A 195 15.31 8.40 -24.02
CA LEU A 195 14.68 7.10 -24.14
C LEU A 195 14.07 6.59 -22.83
N HIS A 196 14.07 7.37 -21.74
CA HIS A 196 13.66 6.89 -20.41
C HIS A 196 12.20 6.43 -20.38
N GLU A 197 11.28 7.22 -20.93
CA GLU A 197 9.85 6.87 -20.97
C GLU A 197 9.59 5.65 -21.85
N ILE A 198 10.25 5.58 -23.01
CA ILE A 198 10.17 4.40 -23.91
C ILE A 198 10.72 3.15 -23.22
N TYR A 199 11.79 3.29 -22.43
CA TYR A 199 12.35 2.17 -21.67
C TYR A 199 11.41 1.72 -20.53
N ARG A 200 10.73 2.64 -19.86
CA ARG A 200 9.68 2.30 -18.87
C ARG A 200 8.54 1.54 -19.53
N GLU A 201 8.04 2.01 -20.67
CA GLU A 201 7.00 1.34 -21.46
C GLU A 201 7.44 -0.07 -21.91
N PHE A 202 8.71 -0.21 -22.32
CA PHE A 202 9.31 -1.52 -22.62
C PHE A 202 9.25 -2.46 -21.45
N GLN A 203 9.63 -1.99 -20.27
CA GLN A 203 9.59 -2.82 -19.04
C GLN A 203 8.16 -3.23 -18.69
N GLU A 204 7.23 -2.30 -18.65
CA GLU A 204 5.82 -2.57 -18.32
C GLU A 204 5.19 -3.56 -19.31
N THR A 205 5.38 -3.34 -20.60
CA THR A 205 4.82 -4.20 -21.66
C THR A 205 5.40 -5.61 -21.62
N THR A 206 6.71 -5.75 -21.49
CA THR A 206 7.35 -7.07 -21.49
C THR A 206 7.06 -7.87 -20.22
N VAL A 207 6.88 -7.21 -19.07
CA VAL A 207 6.42 -7.85 -17.83
C VAL A 207 4.97 -8.33 -17.99
N ARG A 208 4.08 -7.50 -18.52
CA ARG A 208 2.68 -7.87 -18.77
C ARG A 208 2.56 -9.05 -19.73
N ASP A 209 3.35 -9.05 -20.80
CA ASP A 209 3.34 -10.13 -21.80
C ASP A 209 3.71 -11.49 -21.20
N ILE A 210 4.76 -11.56 -20.39
CA ILE A 210 5.15 -12.83 -19.77
C ILE A 210 4.15 -13.26 -18.70
N LEU A 211 3.58 -12.34 -17.91
CA LEU A 211 2.52 -12.66 -16.95
C LEU A 211 1.28 -13.22 -17.65
N ARG A 212 0.87 -12.61 -18.77
CA ARG A 212 -0.25 -13.11 -19.57
C ARG A 212 0.00 -14.53 -20.06
N ARG A 213 1.19 -14.82 -20.57
CA ARG A 213 1.56 -16.17 -21.02
C ARG A 213 1.56 -17.18 -19.86
N ILE A 214 2.09 -16.79 -18.72
CA ILE A 214 2.05 -17.61 -17.50
C ILE A 214 0.60 -17.88 -17.10
N ARG A 215 -0.26 -16.84 -17.06
CA ARG A 215 -1.67 -17.01 -16.73
C ARG A 215 -2.38 -17.96 -17.68
N LEU A 216 -2.20 -17.79 -18.97
CA LEU A 216 -2.79 -18.67 -19.98
C LEU A 216 -2.34 -20.13 -19.77
N LYS A 217 -1.04 -20.36 -19.53
CA LYS A 217 -0.50 -21.68 -19.28
C LYS A 217 -1.09 -22.29 -18.01
N VAL A 218 -1.03 -21.57 -16.90
CA VAL A 218 -1.53 -22.03 -15.60
C VAL A 218 -3.03 -22.36 -15.67
N LYS A 219 -3.83 -21.43 -16.19
CA LYS A 219 -5.30 -21.62 -16.23
C LYS A 219 -5.73 -22.68 -17.24
N SER A 220 -4.92 -22.96 -18.25
CA SER A 220 -5.16 -24.09 -19.17
C SER A 220 -4.87 -25.45 -18.53
N LEU A 221 -3.93 -25.52 -17.61
CA LEU A 221 -3.59 -26.76 -16.88
C LEU A 221 -4.53 -26.96 -15.68
N ARG A 222 -4.67 -25.90 -14.87
CA ARG A 222 -5.45 -25.93 -13.61
C ARG A 222 -6.07 -24.57 -13.34
N PRO A 223 -7.34 -24.35 -13.76
CA PRO A 223 -7.99 -23.02 -13.65
C PRO A 223 -8.19 -22.54 -12.20
N GLU A 224 -8.22 -23.47 -11.22
CA GLU A 224 -8.39 -23.18 -9.80
C GLU A 224 -7.13 -22.68 -9.08
N ILE A 225 -5.97 -22.69 -9.72
CA ILE A 225 -4.71 -22.23 -9.12
C ILE A 225 -4.70 -20.71 -8.97
N ALA A 226 -4.42 -20.21 -7.76
CA ALA A 226 -4.17 -18.80 -7.52
C ALA A 226 -2.79 -18.39 -8.04
N ILE A 227 -2.70 -17.25 -8.72
CA ILE A 227 -1.45 -16.67 -9.20
C ILE A 227 -1.13 -15.43 -8.37
N CYS A 228 0.05 -15.42 -7.75
CA CYS A 228 0.51 -14.37 -6.85
C CYS A 228 1.85 -13.79 -7.33
N THR A 229 1.97 -12.47 -7.40
CA THR A 229 3.23 -11.74 -7.53
C THR A 229 3.05 -10.25 -7.20
N TYR A 230 4.04 -9.41 -7.46
CA TYR A 230 4.08 -7.99 -7.08
C TYR A 230 3.32 -7.04 -8.03
N PHE A 231 2.95 -7.50 -9.21
CA PHE A 231 2.20 -6.74 -10.21
C PHE A 231 0.71 -6.99 -10.08
N ALA A 232 -0.11 -6.10 -10.64
CA ALA A 232 -1.56 -6.25 -10.60
C ALA A 232 -2.13 -6.97 -11.83
N ASP A 233 -1.45 -6.86 -12.98
CA ASP A 233 -1.92 -7.43 -14.23
C ASP A 233 -1.84 -8.97 -14.23
N GLU A 234 -2.89 -9.62 -14.76
CA GLU A 234 -2.91 -11.07 -15.03
C GLU A 234 -2.76 -11.98 -13.79
N ILE A 235 -2.98 -11.47 -12.58
CA ILE A 235 -2.82 -12.22 -11.33
C ILE A 235 -4.09 -12.18 -10.46
N ASP A 236 -4.12 -13.03 -9.45
CA ASP A 236 -5.25 -13.17 -8.52
C ASP A 236 -4.93 -12.55 -7.15
N ILE A 237 -3.67 -12.63 -6.69
CA ILE A 237 -3.21 -12.15 -5.39
C ILE A 237 -2.03 -11.18 -5.61
N ILE A 238 -2.19 -9.93 -5.20
CA ILE A 238 -1.12 -8.91 -5.27
C ILE A 238 -0.24 -9.05 -4.02
N ARG A 239 1.03 -9.40 -4.24
CA ARG A 239 2.02 -9.44 -3.17
C ARG A 239 2.50 -8.03 -2.86
N LYS A 240 2.50 -7.68 -1.59
CA LYS A 240 3.19 -6.52 -1.02
C LYS A 240 4.10 -6.98 0.11
N GLU A 241 5.03 -6.15 0.52
CA GLU A 241 5.99 -6.47 1.58
C GLU A 241 6.21 -5.26 2.47
N SER A 242 6.10 -5.49 3.78
CA SER A 242 6.48 -4.53 4.82
C SER A 242 7.84 -4.92 5.36
N ASN A 243 8.88 -4.48 4.64
CA ASN A 243 10.27 -4.77 4.98
C ASN A 243 10.83 -3.71 5.92
N THR A 244 11.78 -4.13 6.74
CA THR A 244 12.64 -3.25 7.48
C THR A 244 13.98 -3.10 6.75
N ALA A 245 14.57 -1.93 6.83
CA ALA A 245 15.93 -1.68 6.38
C ALA A 245 16.56 -0.64 7.31
N LEU A 246 17.83 -0.83 7.64
CA LEU A 246 18.54 0.05 8.60
C LEU A 246 18.53 1.54 8.20
N ARG A 247 18.40 1.82 6.91
CA ARG A 247 18.40 3.19 6.36
C ARG A 247 17.02 3.67 5.89
N ARG A 248 15.95 2.92 6.19
CA ARG A 248 14.58 3.33 5.80
C ARG A 248 14.10 4.46 6.70
N SER A 249 13.50 5.49 6.11
CA SER A 249 12.89 6.59 6.86
C SER A 249 11.69 6.12 7.69
N ASP A 250 11.47 6.75 8.85
CA ASP A 250 10.47 6.37 9.84
C ASP A 250 9.03 6.32 9.33
N PRO A 251 8.51 7.33 8.58
CA PRO A 251 7.12 7.32 8.13
C PRO A 251 6.78 6.10 7.26
N LEU A 252 7.67 5.73 6.35
CA LEU A 252 7.50 4.55 5.51
C LEU A 252 7.56 3.25 6.31
N ARG A 253 8.36 3.22 7.37
CA ARG A 253 8.47 2.06 8.25
C ARG A 253 7.22 1.84 9.07
N LEU A 254 6.68 2.92 9.68
CA LEU A 254 5.55 2.86 10.59
C LEU A 254 4.24 2.45 9.89
N TYR A 255 3.94 3.06 8.75
CA TYR A 255 2.67 2.90 8.04
C TYR A 255 2.72 1.97 6.83
N SER A 256 3.85 1.29 6.60
CA SER A 256 4.05 0.52 5.36
C SER A 256 3.00 -0.58 5.13
N ALA A 257 2.56 -1.25 6.19
CA ALA A 257 1.54 -2.29 6.06
C ALA A 257 0.15 -1.70 5.81
N SER A 258 -0.23 -0.64 6.53
CA SER A 258 -1.51 0.07 6.28
C SER A 258 -1.59 0.59 4.85
N GLU A 259 -0.54 1.25 4.36
CA GLU A 259 -0.49 1.82 3.02
C GLU A 259 -0.51 0.74 1.92
N ASN A 260 0.29 -0.32 2.08
CA ASN A 260 0.34 -1.43 1.15
C ASN A 260 -1.02 -2.10 0.99
N VAL A 261 -1.71 -2.37 2.09
CA VAL A 261 -3.01 -3.04 2.08
C VAL A 261 -4.08 -2.11 1.54
N ALA A 262 -4.21 -0.90 2.08
CA ALA A 262 -5.24 0.06 1.64
C ALA A 262 -5.16 0.34 0.13
N SER A 263 -3.94 0.49 -0.41
CA SER A 263 -3.75 0.79 -1.83
C SER A 263 -4.27 -0.32 -2.76
N VAL A 264 -4.33 -1.56 -2.31
CA VAL A 264 -4.87 -2.68 -3.10
C VAL A 264 -6.35 -2.90 -2.81
N GLU A 265 -6.74 -3.05 -1.54
CA GLU A 265 -8.12 -3.34 -1.15
C GLU A 265 -9.11 -2.26 -1.62
N ASN A 266 -8.69 -1.00 -1.69
CA ASN A 266 -9.55 0.08 -2.17
C ASN A 266 -9.50 0.29 -3.70
N SER A 267 -8.56 -0.36 -4.41
CA SER A 267 -8.38 -0.17 -5.87
C SER A 267 -8.95 -1.32 -6.72
N TRP A 268 -9.13 -2.51 -6.19
CA TRP A 268 -9.69 -3.67 -6.90
C TRP A 268 -10.77 -4.38 -6.10
N ASP A 269 -11.80 -4.87 -6.80
CA ASP A 269 -12.85 -5.73 -6.24
C ASP A 269 -12.59 -7.22 -6.48
N ASP A 270 -11.75 -7.55 -7.46
CA ASP A 270 -11.50 -8.92 -7.95
C ASP A 270 -10.14 -9.49 -7.55
N LYS A 271 -9.31 -8.70 -6.88
CA LYS A 271 -7.98 -9.08 -6.42
C LYS A 271 -7.89 -8.91 -4.92
N LEU A 272 -7.05 -9.74 -4.30
CA LEU A 272 -6.74 -9.53 -2.90
C LEU A 272 -5.26 -9.22 -2.70
N VAL A 273 -4.94 -8.58 -1.59
CA VAL A 273 -3.57 -8.33 -1.20
C VAL A 273 -3.09 -9.38 -0.20
N SER A 274 -1.83 -9.81 -0.36
CA SER A 274 -1.07 -10.51 0.65
C SER A 274 0.14 -9.65 1.02
N ASN A 275 0.05 -8.92 2.13
CA ASN A 275 1.15 -8.06 2.58
C ASN A 275 2.03 -8.79 3.57
N CYS A 276 3.22 -9.19 3.13
CA CYS A 276 4.17 -9.96 3.93
C CYS A 276 4.88 -9.10 4.97
N CYS A 277 4.82 -9.52 6.22
CA CYS A 277 5.69 -9.05 7.28
C CYS A 277 6.94 -9.93 7.32
N ILE A 278 8.06 -9.44 6.81
CA ILE A 278 9.31 -10.19 6.78
C ILE A 278 9.99 -10.09 8.14
N ASN A 279 10.33 -11.26 8.73
CA ASN A 279 11.02 -11.34 10.01
C ASN A 279 12.54 -11.16 9.85
N ALA A 280 12.94 -9.99 9.40
CA ALA A 280 14.34 -9.60 9.28
C ALA A 280 14.47 -8.10 9.42
N ILE A 281 15.44 -7.61 10.16
CA ILE A 281 15.68 -6.17 10.33
C ILE A 281 16.29 -5.52 9.07
N ASP A 282 16.94 -6.31 8.21
CA ASP A 282 17.54 -5.89 6.95
C ASP A 282 17.83 -7.11 6.08
N LEU A 283 17.95 -6.92 4.76
CA LEU A 283 18.34 -7.98 3.83
C LEU A 283 19.72 -8.57 4.14
N THR A 284 20.60 -7.81 4.74
CA THR A 284 21.93 -8.23 5.18
C THR A 284 21.86 -9.03 6.48
N TYR A 285 20.93 -8.68 7.38
CA TYR A 285 20.79 -9.26 8.71
C TYR A 285 19.52 -10.11 8.82
N ARG A 286 19.44 -11.17 8.00
CA ARG A 286 18.22 -11.97 7.79
C ARG A 286 17.81 -12.84 8.98
N PHE A 287 18.71 -13.07 9.92
CA PHE A 287 18.48 -13.94 11.09
C PHE A 287 18.31 -13.18 12.39
N THR A 288 18.16 -11.86 12.31
CA THR A 288 17.69 -11.02 13.41
C THR A 288 16.29 -10.53 13.08
N GLY A 289 15.32 -10.95 13.91
CA GLY A 289 13.92 -10.57 13.75
C GLY A 289 13.67 -9.10 14.07
N VAL A 290 12.57 -8.56 13.56
CA VAL A 290 12.06 -7.26 13.98
C VAL A 290 11.55 -7.34 15.42
N SER A 291 11.39 -6.21 16.11
CA SER A 291 10.81 -6.21 17.45
C SER A 291 9.42 -6.84 17.43
N LYS A 292 9.02 -7.48 18.56
CA LYS A 292 7.68 -8.08 18.64
C LYS A 292 6.57 -7.06 18.39
N HIS A 293 6.74 -5.82 18.86
CA HIS A 293 5.75 -4.77 18.68
C HIS A 293 5.68 -4.27 17.23
N GLU A 294 6.80 -4.24 16.50
CA GLU A 294 6.81 -3.95 15.07
C GLU A 294 6.08 -5.03 14.27
N ALA A 295 6.31 -6.32 14.58
CA ALA A 295 5.59 -7.42 13.96
C ALA A 295 4.08 -7.37 14.26
N GLU A 296 3.70 -7.15 15.51
CA GLU A 296 2.30 -6.98 15.93
C GLU A 296 1.61 -5.83 15.19
N ILE A 297 2.22 -4.63 15.18
CA ILE A 297 1.69 -3.45 14.47
C ILE A 297 1.42 -3.77 13.01
N ARG A 298 2.38 -4.32 12.28
CA ARG A 298 2.24 -4.64 10.85
C ARG A 298 1.15 -5.66 10.57
N LEU A 299 1.08 -6.72 11.38
CA LEU A 299 0.07 -7.76 11.22
C LEU A 299 -1.33 -7.22 11.54
N TYR A 300 -1.49 -6.41 12.59
CA TYR A 300 -2.75 -5.75 12.88
C TYR A 300 -3.11 -4.68 11.83
N GLN A 301 -2.15 -3.96 11.28
CA GLN A 301 -2.38 -3.07 10.15
C GLN A 301 -2.91 -3.82 8.92
N ASN A 302 -2.42 -5.05 8.66
CA ASN A 302 -2.94 -5.88 7.58
C ASN A 302 -4.44 -6.12 7.77
N ILE A 303 -4.85 -6.69 8.89
CA ILE A 303 -6.26 -7.04 9.13
C ILE A 303 -7.16 -5.82 9.32
N ALA A 304 -6.62 -4.74 9.87
CA ALA A 304 -7.38 -3.50 10.07
C ALA A 304 -7.69 -2.76 8.75
N ASN A 305 -6.91 -2.98 7.71
CA ASN A 305 -7.17 -2.48 6.36
C ASN A 305 -7.92 -3.48 5.46
N GLY A 306 -8.34 -4.64 5.98
CA GLY A 306 -9.20 -5.61 5.26
C GLY A 306 -8.47 -6.84 4.71
N SER A 307 -7.15 -6.93 4.84
CA SER A 307 -6.37 -8.08 4.37
C SER A 307 -6.32 -9.21 5.41
N GLY A 308 -5.88 -10.39 4.98
CA GLY A 308 -5.44 -11.47 5.85
C GLY A 308 -4.04 -11.24 6.40
N LEU A 309 -3.49 -12.27 7.04
CA LEU A 309 -2.16 -12.27 7.63
C LEU A 309 -1.14 -12.96 6.71
N ASP A 310 0.07 -12.42 6.69
CA ASP A 310 1.21 -12.99 5.97
C ASP A 310 2.51 -12.67 6.72
N PHE A 311 3.24 -13.72 7.07
CA PHE A 311 4.48 -13.62 7.83
C PHE A 311 5.53 -14.55 7.23
N CYS A 312 6.75 -14.04 7.06
CA CYS A 312 7.84 -14.75 6.40
C CYS A 312 9.06 -14.85 7.29
N ILE A 313 9.65 -16.05 7.36
CA ILE A 313 10.99 -16.28 7.90
C ILE A 313 11.96 -16.71 6.80
N ILE A 314 13.24 -16.49 7.03
CA ILE A 314 14.32 -17.00 6.17
C ILE A 314 14.84 -18.31 6.75
N GLY A 315 14.62 -19.40 6.05
CA GLY A 315 14.98 -20.76 6.48
C GLY A 315 13.79 -21.50 7.08
N VAL A 316 14.04 -22.25 8.13
CA VAL A 316 13.09 -23.14 8.82
C VAL A 316 12.87 -22.71 10.27
N PHE A 317 11.75 -23.09 10.86
CA PHE A 317 11.48 -22.80 12.28
C PHE A 317 12.35 -23.60 13.24
N ASP A 318 12.69 -24.85 12.87
CA ASP A 318 13.54 -25.69 13.70
C ASP A 318 14.95 -25.09 13.78
N GLY A 319 15.38 -24.77 15.01
CA GLY A 319 16.66 -24.09 15.23
C GLY A 319 16.74 -22.68 14.68
N TYR A 320 15.60 -21.98 14.47
CA TYR A 320 15.59 -20.60 14.02
C TYR A 320 16.37 -19.71 15.00
N PRO A 321 17.35 -18.92 14.51
CA PRO A 321 18.31 -18.24 15.39
C PRO A 321 17.66 -17.18 16.33
N ASP A 322 16.63 -16.48 15.87
CA ASP A 322 15.95 -15.44 16.64
C ASP A 322 14.43 -15.65 16.65
N GLY A 323 13.96 -16.35 17.70
CA GLY A 323 12.54 -16.62 17.93
C GLY A 323 11.85 -15.64 18.86
N ALA A 324 12.50 -14.52 19.26
CA ALA A 324 12.03 -13.66 20.33
C ALA A 324 10.62 -13.05 20.09
N ASN A 325 10.23 -12.85 18.83
CA ASN A 325 8.92 -12.28 18.48
C ASN A 325 7.88 -13.33 18.01
N LEU A 326 8.26 -14.60 17.84
CA LEU A 326 7.38 -15.60 17.20
C LEU A 326 6.11 -15.87 18.02
N GLU A 327 6.18 -15.87 19.36
CA GLU A 327 4.99 -16.06 20.21
C GLU A 327 3.99 -14.90 20.07
N SER A 328 4.46 -13.66 19.91
CA SER A 328 3.60 -12.52 19.61
C SER A 328 2.91 -12.67 18.26
N VAL A 329 3.64 -13.10 17.25
CA VAL A 329 3.09 -13.38 15.91
C VAL A 329 2.02 -14.48 15.99
N LYS A 330 2.31 -15.60 16.68
CA LYS A 330 1.33 -16.68 16.93
C LYS A 330 0.06 -16.15 17.61
N ALA A 331 0.21 -15.24 18.59
CA ALA A 331 -0.94 -14.63 19.27
C ALA A 331 -1.85 -13.84 18.32
N VAL A 332 -1.27 -13.05 17.38
CA VAL A 332 -2.04 -12.33 16.35
C VAL A 332 -2.76 -13.30 15.41
N TYR A 333 -2.08 -14.35 14.95
CA TYR A 333 -2.69 -15.37 14.09
C TYR A 333 -3.86 -16.10 14.77
N ARG A 334 -3.69 -16.50 16.03
CA ARG A 334 -4.75 -17.13 16.84
C ARG A 334 -5.93 -16.16 17.10
N HIS A 335 -5.64 -14.85 17.31
CA HIS A 335 -6.70 -13.85 17.41
C HIS A 335 -7.52 -13.79 16.11
N HIS A 336 -6.86 -13.73 14.95
CA HIS A 336 -7.55 -13.72 13.66
C HIS A 336 -8.37 -15.01 13.46
N ALA A 337 -7.81 -16.18 13.74
CA ALA A 337 -8.49 -17.46 13.58
C ALA A 337 -9.77 -17.56 14.41
N ARG A 338 -9.70 -17.17 15.70
CA ARG A 338 -10.87 -17.17 16.60
C ARG A 338 -11.97 -16.20 16.16
N ASN A 339 -11.60 -15.13 15.48
CA ASN A 339 -12.49 -14.05 15.06
C ASN A 339 -12.66 -13.98 13.53
N GLU A 340 -12.37 -15.06 12.80
CA GLU A 340 -12.35 -15.10 11.33
C GLU A 340 -13.65 -14.61 10.68
N ALA A 341 -14.79 -14.77 11.36
CA ALA A 341 -16.08 -14.30 10.87
C ALA A 341 -16.17 -12.77 10.73
N PHE A 342 -15.29 -12.02 11.41
CA PHE A 342 -15.28 -10.56 11.42
C PHE A 342 -14.17 -9.97 10.53
N TYR A 343 -13.36 -10.79 9.88
CA TYR A 343 -12.27 -10.36 9.01
C TYR A 343 -12.48 -10.84 7.57
N GLY A 344 -11.90 -10.12 6.63
CA GLY A 344 -12.12 -10.32 5.20
C GLY A 344 -13.50 -9.84 4.74
N ASP A 345 -13.65 -9.54 3.46
CA ASP A 345 -14.88 -8.98 2.85
C ASP A 345 -15.40 -7.72 3.57
N LEU A 346 -14.50 -6.92 4.13
CA LEU A 346 -14.82 -5.68 4.83
C LEU A 346 -15.03 -4.53 3.83
N ARG A 347 -16.10 -3.75 4.03
CA ARG A 347 -16.31 -2.54 3.24
C ARG A 347 -15.96 -1.30 4.07
N SER A 348 -14.98 -0.54 3.59
CA SER A 348 -14.55 0.70 4.25
C SER A 348 -15.68 1.73 4.33
N LEU A 349 -15.67 2.51 5.42
CA LEU A 349 -16.52 3.69 5.62
C LEU A 349 -15.63 4.95 5.69
N ALA A 350 -14.96 5.25 4.59
CA ALA A 350 -14.12 6.42 4.48
C ALA A 350 -14.93 7.72 4.28
N ASP A 351 -14.39 8.83 4.80
CA ASP A 351 -14.87 10.19 4.49
C ASP A 351 -14.12 10.80 3.30
N VAL A 352 -12.88 10.36 3.09
CA VAL A 352 -11.94 10.90 2.09
C VAL A 352 -11.37 9.77 1.25
N ALA A 353 -11.07 10.03 -0.01
CA ALA A 353 -10.22 9.18 -0.82
C ALA A 353 -8.93 9.94 -1.16
N LEU A 354 -7.78 9.32 -0.89
CA LEU A 354 -6.46 9.85 -1.23
C LEU A 354 -5.95 9.11 -2.48
N ILE A 355 -5.72 9.85 -3.56
CA ILE A 355 -5.20 9.26 -4.79
C ILE A 355 -3.70 9.02 -4.63
N LYS A 356 -3.27 7.77 -4.86
CA LYS A 356 -1.86 7.41 -4.84
C LYS A 356 -1.25 7.64 -6.22
N PRO A 357 -0.32 8.60 -6.37
CA PRO A 357 0.25 8.97 -7.65
C PRO A 357 1.12 7.86 -8.25
N LYS A 358 1.11 7.75 -9.58
CA LYS A 358 2.03 6.89 -10.35
C LYS A 358 3.42 7.54 -10.44
N GLU A 359 3.48 8.86 -10.58
CA GLU A 359 4.72 9.59 -10.77
C GLU A 359 5.54 9.72 -9.48
N PRO A 360 6.86 9.38 -9.51
CA PRO A 360 7.73 9.46 -8.34
C PRO A 360 7.86 10.88 -7.76
N SER A 361 7.73 11.92 -8.59
CA SER A 361 7.81 13.33 -8.15
C SER A 361 6.71 13.73 -7.18
N ALA A 362 5.52 13.14 -7.28
CA ALA A 362 4.40 13.40 -6.39
C ALA A 362 4.42 12.57 -5.08
N ARG A 363 5.38 11.66 -4.96
CA ARG A 363 5.41 10.68 -3.87
C ARG A 363 5.52 11.31 -2.49
N LYS A 364 6.37 12.31 -2.32
CA LYS A 364 6.58 12.97 -1.02
C LYS A 364 5.34 13.71 -0.54
N GLU A 365 4.65 14.39 -1.46
CA GLU A 365 3.39 15.05 -1.17
C GLU A 365 2.34 14.02 -0.71
N TYR A 366 2.20 12.93 -1.43
CA TYR A 366 1.30 11.83 -1.06
C TYR A 366 1.63 11.22 0.31
N GLU A 367 2.91 10.91 0.59
CA GLU A 367 3.35 10.31 1.86
C GLU A 367 3.01 11.22 3.05
N GLY A 368 3.20 12.54 2.90
CA GLY A 368 2.86 13.50 3.94
C GLY A 368 1.36 13.60 4.18
N LEU A 369 0.56 13.65 3.11
CA LEU A 369 -0.90 13.68 3.23
C LEU A 369 -1.47 12.39 3.83
N PHE A 370 -0.93 11.23 3.44
CA PHE A 370 -1.29 9.96 4.05
C PHE A 370 -1.10 10.00 5.58
N ARG A 371 0.08 10.47 6.00
CA ARG A 371 0.41 10.62 7.41
C ARG A 371 -0.49 11.64 8.12
N MET A 372 -0.74 12.82 7.51
CA MET A 372 -1.63 13.85 8.05
C MET A 372 -3.04 13.29 8.35
N LEU A 373 -3.62 12.57 7.38
CA LEU A 373 -4.96 12.00 7.51
C LEU A 373 -5.01 10.92 8.60
N LYS A 374 -3.99 10.04 8.68
CA LYS A 374 -3.88 9.03 9.74
C LYS A 374 -3.80 9.67 11.13
N GLU A 375 -2.91 10.63 11.32
CA GLU A 375 -2.69 11.31 12.60
C GLU A 375 -3.84 12.23 13.02
N ALA A 376 -4.62 12.72 12.07
CA ALA A 376 -5.86 13.47 12.33
C ALA A 376 -7.09 12.57 12.51
N HIS A 377 -6.93 11.27 12.46
CA HIS A 377 -7.99 10.24 12.59
C HIS A 377 -9.15 10.43 11.59
N ILE A 378 -8.84 10.98 10.41
CA ILE A 378 -9.80 11.05 9.31
C ILE A 378 -9.81 9.69 8.62
N LEU A 379 -10.98 9.08 8.51
CA LEU A 379 -11.14 7.82 7.80
C LEU A 379 -10.98 8.06 6.29
N PHE A 380 -10.04 7.37 5.67
CA PHE A 380 -9.79 7.52 4.24
C PHE A 380 -9.40 6.23 3.55
N ASP A 381 -9.76 6.13 2.28
CA ASP A 381 -9.35 5.10 1.34
C ASP A 381 -8.16 5.57 0.50
N VAL A 382 -7.33 4.64 0.07
CA VAL A 382 -6.25 4.91 -0.89
C VAL A 382 -6.62 4.29 -2.23
N VAL A 383 -6.73 5.12 -3.26
CA VAL A 383 -7.05 4.68 -4.62
C VAL A 383 -5.86 4.97 -5.53
N LEU A 384 -5.38 3.98 -6.27
CA LEU A 384 -4.30 4.18 -7.23
C LEU A 384 -4.78 5.09 -8.37
N GLU A 385 -3.90 5.99 -8.82
CA GLU A 385 -4.19 6.93 -9.92
C GLU A 385 -4.70 6.21 -11.18
N GLU A 386 -4.05 5.10 -11.55
CA GLU A 386 -4.44 4.29 -12.71
C GLU A 386 -5.78 3.54 -12.55
N ARG A 387 -6.37 3.56 -11.34
CA ARG A 387 -7.65 2.93 -11.05
C ARG A 387 -8.78 3.94 -10.79
N LEU A 388 -8.50 5.23 -10.91
CA LEU A 388 -9.44 6.30 -10.57
C LEU A 388 -10.78 6.16 -11.31
N THR A 389 -10.73 5.92 -12.61
CA THR A 389 -11.93 5.76 -13.45
C THR A 389 -12.73 4.51 -13.12
N ASP A 390 -12.04 3.40 -12.83
CA ASP A 390 -12.69 2.13 -12.45
C ASP A 390 -13.31 2.18 -11.05
N ARG A 391 -12.88 3.11 -10.22
CA ARG A 391 -13.36 3.30 -8.84
C ARG A 391 -14.39 4.43 -8.69
N LEU A 392 -14.95 4.93 -9.78
CA LEU A 392 -15.89 6.07 -9.74
C LEU A 392 -17.08 5.82 -8.80
N GLU A 393 -17.71 4.63 -8.81
CA GLU A 393 -18.86 4.35 -7.95
C GLU A 393 -18.52 4.33 -6.45
N PRO A 394 -17.46 3.67 -5.97
CA PRO A 394 -17.02 3.85 -4.58
C PRO A 394 -16.65 5.30 -4.24
N LEU A 395 -16.00 6.04 -5.15
CA LEU A 395 -15.61 7.42 -4.93
C LEU A 395 -16.81 8.39 -4.79
N LYS A 396 -17.99 8.06 -5.31
CA LYS A 396 -19.23 8.80 -5.05
C LYS A 396 -19.72 8.70 -3.60
N GLN A 397 -19.19 7.75 -2.82
CA GLN A 397 -19.60 7.53 -1.43
C GLN A 397 -18.73 8.31 -0.43
N VAL A 398 -17.57 8.83 -0.85
CA VAL A 398 -16.74 9.69 -0.02
C VAL A 398 -17.18 11.15 -0.13
N LYS A 399 -16.72 11.99 0.79
CA LYS A 399 -17.06 13.41 0.84
C LYS A 399 -16.03 14.28 0.13
N ALA A 400 -14.79 13.80 0.08
CA ALA A 400 -13.71 14.50 -0.62
C ALA A 400 -12.74 13.50 -1.29
N VAL A 401 -12.14 13.93 -2.40
CA VAL A 401 -11.04 13.26 -3.09
C VAL A 401 -9.82 14.18 -3.06
N VAL A 402 -8.68 13.67 -2.59
CA VAL A 402 -7.41 14.40 -2.51
C VAL A 402 -6.48 13.95 -3.64
N VAL A 403 -5.99 14.91 -4.42
CA VAL A 403 -5.11 14.73 -5.59
C VAL A 403 -3.74 15.34 -5.29
N PRO A 404 -2.75 14.54 -4.83
CA PRO A 404 -1.46 15.04 -4.36
C PRO A 404 -0.44 15.13 -5.49
N GLY A 405 0.02 16.31 -5.84
CA GLY A 405 1.21 16.54 -6.68
C GLY A 405 1.21 15.88 -8.07
N ILE A 406 0.09 15.35 -8.52
CA ILE A 406 -0.04 14.68 -9.82
C ILE A 406 0.09 15.73 -10.92
N PRO A 407 1.14 15.67 -11.78
CA PRO A 407 1.43 16.77 -12.70
C PRO A 407 0.44 16.87 -13.87
N ARG A 408 -0.22 15.78 -14.21
CA ARG A 408 -1.21 15.69 -15.29
C ARG A 408 -2.12 14.48 -15.09
N LEU A 409 -3.39 14.63 -15.48
CA LEU A 409 -4.38 13.55 -15.58
C LEU A 409 -4.75 13.33 -17.06
N ASP A 410 -5.21 12.14 -17.40
CA ASP A 410 -5.82 11.91 -18.72
C ASP A 410 -7.27 12.45 -18.76
N GLU A 411 -7.84 12.48 -19.96
CA GLU A 411 -9.18 13.04 -20.19
C GLU A 411 -10.28 12.25 -19.44
N GLU A 412 -10.15 10.94 -19.33
CA GLU A 412 -11.11 10.07 -18.64
C GLU A 412 -11.05 10.33 -17.12
N GLN A 413 -9.87 10.49 -16.56
CA GLN A 413 -9.67 10.85 -15.15
C GLN A 413 -10.21 12.22 -14.83
N VAL A 414 -9.97 13.24 -15.67
CA VAL A 414 -10.53 14.58 -15.51
C VAL A 414 -12.07 14.55 -15.56
N ASN A 415 -12.64 13.80 -16.50
CA ASN A 415 -14.09 13.63 -16.61
C ASN A 415 -14.68 12.94 -15.36
N ALA A 416 -14.00 11.91 -14.83
CA ALA A 416 -14.40 11.23 -13.60
C ALA A 416 -14.41 12.17 -12.40
N LEU A 417 -13.36 12.98 -12.21
CA LEU A 417 -13.31 13.99 -11.14
C LEU A 417 -14.40 15.06 -11.31
N SER A 418 -14.67 15.53 -12.53
CA SER A 418 -15.75 16.46 -12.82
C SER A 418 -17.12 15.87 -12.49
N GLU A 419 -17.33 14.57 -12.71
CA GLU A 419 -18.56 13.87 -12.33
C GLU A 419 -18.73 13.82 -10.82
N LEU A 420 -17.67 13.54 -10.06
CA LEU A 420 -17.68 13.56 -8.60
C LEU A 420 -18.07 14.94 -8.06
N GLN A 421 -17.50 16.03 -8.60
CA GLN A 421 -17.88 17.39 -8.21
C GLN A 421 -19.36 17.69 -8.50
N ARG A 422 -19.91 17.24 -9.64
CA ARG A 422 -21.33 17.41 -9.96
C ARG A 422 -22.24 16.74 -8.95
N GLN A 423 -21.75 15.70 -8.27
CA GLN A 423 -22.47 14.98 -7.21
C GLN A 423 -22.19 15.54 -5.80
N GLY A 424 -21.44 16.64 -5.70
CA GLY A 424 -21.14 17.31 -4.43
C GLY A 424 -19.94 16.74 -3.67
N VAL A 425 -19.11 15.89 -4.30
CA VAL A 425 -17.84 15.46 -3.73
C VAL A 425 -16.81 16.57 -3.89
N HIS A 426 -16.17 16.97 -2.79
CA HIS A 426 -15.12 17.97 -2.83
C HIS A 426 -13.84 17.42 -3.45
N LEU A 427 -13.13 18.23 -4.24
CA LEU A 427 -11.79 17.93 -4.71
C LEU A 427 -10.77 18.80 -4.00
N LEU A 428 -9.70 18.20 -3.53
CA LEU A 428 -8.57 18.89 -2.91
C LEU A 428 -7.29 18.56 -3.67
N ALA A 429 -6.72 19.50 -4.41
CA ALA A 429 -5.43 19.33 -5.06
C ALA A 429 -4.34 20.02 -4.25
N THR A 430 -3.18 19.36 -4.07
CA THR A 430 -2.04 19.86 -3.32
C THR A 430 -0.74 19.62 -4.06
N GLY A 431 0.38 20.13 -3.57
CA GLY A 431 1.69 19.83 -4.12
C GLY A 431 1.91 20.38 -5.52
N CYS A 432 1.31 21.53 -5.84
CA CYS A 432 1.37 22.09 -7.19
C CYS A 432 0.88 21.08 -8.26
N ALA A 433 -0.21 20.38 -7.98
CA ALA A 433 -0.77 19.40 -8.90
C ALA A 433 -1.26 20.06 -10.21
N LEU A 434 -1.30 19.29 -11.29
CA LEU A 434 -1.87 19.67 -12.60
C LEU A 434 -1.24 20.88 -13.29
N LEU A 435 -0.05 21.33 -12.90
CA LEU A 435 0.61 22.47 -13.55
C LEU A 435 0.84 22.27 -15.05
N ASN A 436 0.93 21.02 -15.51
CA ASN A 436 1.09 20.67 -16.92
C ASN A 436 -0.27 20.51 -17.64
N ASP A 437 -1.40 20.82 -16.97
CA ASP A 437 -2.75 20.67 -17.50
C ASP A 437 -3.65 21.87 -17.13
N GLN A 438 -3.47 22.98 -17.86
CA GLN A 438 -4.26 24.21 -17.66
C GLN A 438 -5.77 24.00 -17.82
N THR A 439 -6.16 23.05 -18.66
CA THR A 439 -7.59 22.75 -18.89
C THR A 439 -8.20 22.10 -17.66
N ALA A 440 -7.52 21.11 -17.08
CA ALA A 440 -7.95 20.47 -15.85
C ALA A 440 -7.95 21.44 -14.67
N LEU A 441 -6.90 22.25 -14.50
CA LEU A 441 -6.83 23.28 -13.46
C LEU A 441 -8.05 24.21 -13.51
N LYS A 442 -8.35 24.74 -14.70
CA LYS A 442 -9.47 25.67 -14.88
C LYS A 442 -10.81 24.98 -14.63
N SER A 443 -11.02 23.79 -15.19
CA SER A 443 -12.33 23.12 -15.12
C SER A 443 -12.66 22.56 -13.73
N LEU A 444 -11.66 22.07 -13.00
CA LEU A 444 -11.84 21.43 -11.69
C LEU A 444 -11.69 22.42 -10.52
N PHE A 445 -10.81 23.41 -10.66
CA PHE A 445 -10.42 24.27 -9.54
C PHE A 445 -10.61 25.77 -9.79
N GLY A 446 -11.06 26.18 -10.97
CA GLY A 446 -11.17 27.61 -11.34
C GLY A 446 -9.83 28.35 -11.21
N ALA A 447 -8.72 27.63 -11.42
CA ALA A 447 -7.36 28.12 -11.25
C ALA A 447 -6.57 28.08 -12.56
N ALA A 448 -5.61 28.98 -12.71
CA ALA A 448 -4.70 28.98 -13.84
C ALA A 448 -3.25 29.17 -13.32
N TYR A 449 -2.33 28.37 -13.84
CA TYR A 449 -0.91 28.49 -13.55
C TYR A 449 -0.27 29.56 -14.44
N GLU A 450 0.46 30.50 -13.84
CA GLU A 450 1.05 31.66 -14.52
C GLU A 450 2.45 31.38 -15.12
N GLY A 451 2.90 30.12 -15.04
CA GLY A 451 4.16 29.71 -15.66
C GLY A 451 5.40 29.94 -14.79
N GLU A 452 5.20 30.28 -13.50
CA GLU A 452 6.31 30.51 -12.56
C GLU A 452 6.16 29.66 -11.30
N ILE A 453 7.26 29.00 -10.90
CA ILE A 453 7.43 28.36 -9.61
C ILE A 453 8.49 29.13 -8.85
N VAL A 454 8.18 29.59 -7.66
CA VAL A 454 9.13 30.19 -6.74
C VAL A 454 9.68 29.11 -5.83
N ASP A 455 10.97 28.82 -5.93
CA ASP A 455 11.71 27.81 -5.16
C ASP A 455 12.94 28.47 -4.53
N GLU A 456 12.69 29.50 -3.76
CA GLU A 456 13.71 30.26 -3.05
C GLU A 456 13.45 30.18 -1.54
N PRO A 457 14.52 30.14 -0.71
CA PRO A 457 14.36 30.10 0.74
C PRO A 457 13.67 31.33 1.28
N ALA A 458 13.03 31.19 2.48
CA ALA A 458 12.36 32.25 3.23
C ALA A 458 11.05 32.77 2.62
N ALA A 459 10.29 31.94 1.93
CA ALA A 459 8.87 32.15 1.68
C ALA A 459 8.03 31.63 2.87
N TYR A 460 6.88 32.27 3.12
CA TYR A 460 5.97 31.87 4.20
C TYR A 460 4.52 31.91 3.72
N ILE A 461 3.67 31.16 4.42
CA ILE A 461 2.23 31.24 4.33
C ILE A 461 1.72 32.04 5.53
N GLN A 462 0.95 33.10 5.32
CA GLN A 462 0.26 33.81 6.39
C GLN A 462 -0.96 32.97 6.82
N VAL A 463 -1.04 32.66 8.11
CA VAL A 463 -2.13 31.87 8.71
C VAL A 463 -2.96 32.69 9.71
N SER A 464 -2.44 33.84 10.14
CA SER A 464 -3.20 34.79 11.00
C SER A 464 -4.38 35.41 10.25
N GLU A 465 -5.46 35.64 11.01
CA GLU A 465 -6.67 36.35 10.52
C GLU A 465 -7.43 35.59 9.41
N ASP A 466 -7.02 34.35 9.09
CA ASP A 466 -7.73 33.52 8.11
C ASP A 466 -8.82 32.69 8.82
N PRO A 467 -10.10 32.88 8.44
CA PRO A 467 -11.20 32.16 9.07
C PRO A 467 -11.18 30.66 8.83
N MET A 468 -10.44 30.16 7.80
CA MET A 468 -10.22 28.73 7.55
C MET A 468 -9.24 28.11 8.55
N LEU A 469 -8.43 28.92 9.25
CA LEU A 469 -7.28 28.52 10.07
C LEU A 469 -7.41 29.02 11.52
N ALA A 470 -8.62 29.08 12.04
CA ALA A 470 -8.88 29.61 13.39
C ALA A 470 -8.13 28.86 14.52
N SER A 471 -7.69 27.62 14.29
CA SER A 471 -6.94 26.82 15.25
C SER A 471 -5.50 27.29 15.47
N PHE A 472 -4.94 28.12 14.57
CA PHE A 472 -3.56 28.62 14.67
C PHE A 472 -3.36 29.67 15.77
N GLY A 473 -4.44 30.27 16.30
CA GLY A 473 -4.36 31.29 17.35
C GLY A 473 -3.50 32.47 16.92
N ASP A 474 -2.48 32.81 17.74
CA ASP A 474 -1.60 33.96 17.51
C ASP A 474 -0.45 33.70 16.52
N ARG A 475 -0.38 32.52 15.89
CA ARG A 475 0.64 32.25 14.88
C ARG A 475 0.41 33.10 13.64
N ALA A 476 1.45 33.80 13.20
CA ALA A 476 1.33 34.68 12.02
C ALA A 476 1.69 33.94 10.72
N TRP A 477 2.84 33.29 10.69
CA TRP A 477 3.40 32.68 9.47
C TRP A 477 3.86 31.23 9.73
N ILE A 478 3.71 30.40 8.68
CA ILE A 478 4.30 29.05 8.60
C ILE A 478 5.21 28.98 7.37
N ILE A 479 6.12 28.00 7.33
CA ILE A 479 7.09 27.87 6.25
C ILE A 479 6.40 27.40 4.97
N ALA A 480 6.75 28.03 3.85
CA ALA A 480 6.54 27.51 2.51
C ALA A 480 7.88 27.53 1.76
N GLU A 481 8.41 26.38 1.38
CA GLU A 481 9.70 26.34 0.64
C GLU A 481 9.46 26.64 -0.84
N ARG A 482 8.38 26.12 -1.40
CA ARG A 482 8.06 26.20 -2.83
C ARG A 482 6.58 26.48 -3.03
N PHE A 483 6.28 27.35 -3.98
CA PHE A 483 4.92 27.61 -4.41
C PHE A 483 4.83 27.93 -5.90
N ALA A 484 3.68 27.67 -6.51
CA ALA A 484 3.34 28.06 -7.86
C ALA A 484 2.61 29.42 -7.86
N CYS A 485 2.95 30.30 -8.79
CA CYS A 485 2.17 31.52 -9.04
C CYS A 485 0.89 31.15 -9.77
N MET A 486 -0.25 31.40 -9.09
CA MET A 486 -1.57 31.03 -9.57
C MET A 486 -2.48 32.26 -9.63
N SER A 487 -3.33 32.30 -10.64
CA SER A 487 -4.52 33.17 -10.67
C SER A 487 -5.78 32.30 -10.53
N TYR A 488 -6.85 32.91 -10.03
CA TYR A 488 -8.11 32.23 -9.75
C TYR A 488 -9.28 33.00 -10.40
N GLU A 489 -10.40 32.31 -10.65
CA GLU A 489 -11.64 32.93 -11.08
C GLU A 489 -12.11 33.98 -10.06
N PRO A 490 -12.80 35.06 -10.49
CA PRO A 490 -13.18 36.19 -9.61
C PRO A 490 -14.05 35.79 -8.40
N GLU A 491 -14.78 34.70 -8.52
CA GLU A 491 -15.69 34.19 -7.48
C GLU A 491 -14.98 33.24 -6.48
N ALA A 492 -13.68 32.96 -6.66
CA ALA A 492 -12.92 32.07 -5.79
C ALA A 492 -12.72 32.71 -4.41
N GLU A 493 -12.90 31.90 -3.37
CA GLU A 493 -12.49 32.26 -2.01
C GLU A 493 -10.98 32.03 -1.88
N LEU A 494 -10.21 33.06 -1.50
CA LEU A 494 -8.77 33.04 -1.40
C LEU A 494 -8.31 33.04 0.05
N HIS A 495 -7.44 32.13 0.38
CA HIS A 495 -6.91 31.89 1.73
C HIS A 495 -5.40 31.73 1.70
N MET A 496 -4.76 31.80 2.88
CA MET A 496 -3.32 31.58 3.02
C MET A 496 -2.48 32.51 2.12
N PRO A 497 -2.56 33.84 2.30
CA PRO A 497 -1.71 34.74 1.54
C PRO A 497 -0.24 34.36 1.61
N ILE A 498 0.46 34.41 0.49
CA ILE A 498 1.88 34.06 0.42
C ILE A 498 2.74 35.25 0.71
N VAL A 499 3.68 35.11 1.64
CA VAL A 499 4.74 36.06 1.91
C VAL A 499 5.93 35.69 1.05
N ALA A 500 6.24 36.52 0.07
CA ALA A 500 7.31 36.24 -0.89
C ALA A 500 8.69 36.16 -0.23
N PRO A 501 9.63 35.39 -0.81
CA PRO A 501 11.02 35.39 -0.38
C PRO A 501 11.60 36.81 -0.35
N SER A 502 12.50 37.07 0.58
CA SER A 502 13.19 38.33 0.71
C SER A 502 14.63 38.11 1.16
N THR A 503 15.30 39.21 1.52
CA THR A 503 16.69 39.15 1.95
C THR A 503 16.88 38.17 3.09
N PHE A 504 17.82 37.25 2.92
CA PHE A 504 18.11 36.22 3.90
C PHE A 504 19.67 36.11 4.03
N GLY A 505 20.15 35.95 5.25
CA GLY A 505 21.58 35.92 5.56
C GLY A 505 21.82 36.07 7.06
N PRO A 506 22.87 36.82 7.49
CA PRO A 506 22.98 37.11 8.92
C PRO A 506 21.75 37.88 9.40
N PRO A 507 21.39 37.78 10.71
CA PRO A 507 20.14 38.35 11.26
C PRO A 507 19.90 39.80 10.88
N GLU A 508 20.97 40.58 10.76
CA GLU A 508 20.96 42.02 10.37
C GLU A 508 20.46 42.24 8.93
N ARG A 509 20.38 41.17 8.12
CA ARG A 509 19.94 41.20 6.71
C ARG A 509 18.66 40.47 6.46
N ALA A 510 18.04 39.89 7.49
CA ALA A 510 16.79 39.13 7.37
C ALA A 510 15.55 40.06 7.52
N TYR A 511 15.24 40.81 6.48
CA TYR A 511 14.11 41.76 6.46
C TYR A 511 13.56 41.96 5.05
N GLY A 512 12.45 42.69 4.96
CA GLY A 512 11.83 43.08 3.67
C GLY A 512 10.74 42.09 3.19
N HIS A 513 10.37 41.13 3.99
CA HIS A 513 9.27 40.21 3.69
C HIS A 513 7.94 41.00 3.61
N ALA A 514 7.20 40.73 2.54
CA ALA A 514 5.89 41.36 2.31
C ALA A 514 4.93 40.35 1.68
N LEU A 515 3.64 40.59 1.88
CA LEU A 515 2.60 39.82 1.18
C LEU A 515 2.76 39.98 -0.33
N SER A 516 2.69 38.90 -1.05
CA SER A 516 2.58 38.89 -2.50
C SER A 516 1.13 38.98 -2.93
N GLU A 517 0.88 39.01 -4.23
CA GLU A 517 -0.48 38.93 -4.81
C GLU A 517 -0.99 37.46 -4.92
N HIS A 518 -0.18 36.48 -4.50
CA HIS A 518 -0.48 35.06 -4.59
C HIS A 518 -1.03 34.50 -3.27
N TYR A 519 -1.86 33.48 -3.40
CA TYR A 519 -2.51 32.79 -2.27
C TYR A 519 -2.17 31.30 -2.28
N GLY A 520 -1.93 30.77 -1.09
CA GLY A 520 -1.60 29.34 -0.90
C GLY A 520 -2.79 28.40 -1.04
N LEU A 521 -4.03 28.91 -0.91
CA LEU A 521 -5.25 28.12 -1.09
C LEU A 521 -6.32 28.98 -1.80
N GLY A 522 -6.83 28.45 -2.91
CA GLY A 522 -8.01 28.97 -3.59
C GLY A 522 -9.13 27.93 -3.60
N ILE A 523 -10.36 28.36 -3.25
CA ILE A 523 -11.55 27.50 -3.27
C ILE A 523 -12.47 28.03 -4.35
N ALA A 524 -12.63 27.29 -5.43
CA ALA A 524 -13.39 27.65 -6.60
C ALA A 524 -14.02 26.40 -7.25
N GLY A 525 -14.41 26.49 -8.51
CA GLY A 525 -15.05 25.42 -9.23
C GLY A 525 -16.55 25.35 -9.00
N ARG A 526 -17.20 24.31 -9.54
CA ARG A 526 -18.67 24.17 -9.49
C ARG A 526 -19.16 24.08 -8.05
N GLY A 527 -19.87 25.09 -7.59
CA GLY A 527 -20.47 25.15 -6.25
C GLY A 527 -19.47 25.22 -5.10
N GLY A 528 -18.22 25.67 -5.34
CA GLY A 528 -17.19 25.75 -4.31
C GLY A 528 -16.60 24.36 -3.94
N CYS A 529 -16.69 23.38 -4.82
CA CYS A 529 -16.22 22.01 -4.55
C CYS A 529 -14.76 21.76 -4.94
N GLY A 530 -14.02 22.74 -5.47
CA GLY A 530 -12.61 22.61 -5.84
C GLY A 530 -11.70 23.43 -4.92
N ALA A 531 -10.83 22.82 -4.16
CA ALA A 531 -9.82 23.47 -3.33
C ALA A 531 -8.43 23.18 -3.89
N TYR A 532 -7.66 24.21 -4.19
CA TYR A 532 -6.33 24.09 -4.79
C TYR A 532 -5.26 24.73 -3.91
N TYR A 533 -4.28 23.93 -3.50
CA TYR A 533 -3.09 24.39 -2.79
C TYR A 533 -1.96 24.67 -3.78
N ALA A 534 -1.57 25.92 -3.86
CA ALA A 534 -0.48 26.37 -4.73
C ALA A 534 0.93 26.06 -4.18
N TRP A 535 1.05 25.29 -3.12
CA TRP A 535 2.29 24.89 -2.46
C TRP A 535 2.25 23.42 -2.05
N CYS A 536 3.29 22.92 -1.38
CA CYS A 536 3.50 21.49 -1.11
C CYS A 536 3.41 21.15 0.39
N PRO A 537 2.23 21.29 1.04
CA PRO A 537 2.09 21.02 2.48
C PRO A 537 2.41 19.57 2.86
N GLY A 538 2.06 18.60 2.02
CA GLY A 538 2.35 17.19 2.25
C GLY A 538 3.85 16.90 2.23
N GLU A 539 4.57 17.40 1.23
CA GLU A 539 6.02 17.26 1.14
C GLU A 539 6.71 17.89 2.35
N MET A 540 6.32 19.10 2.74
CA MET A 540 6.81 19.77 3.92
C MET A 540 6.60 18.93 5.19
N TYR A 541 5.42 18.33 5.33
CA TYR A 541 5.13 17.47 6.47
C TYR A 541 5.92 16.15 6.44
N ALA A 542 6.06 15.54 5.27
CA ALA A 542 6.86 14.33 5.11
C ALA A 542 8.34 14.53 5.47
N LEU A 543 8.89 15.69 5.11
CA LEU A 543 10.31 16.02 5.33
C LEU A 543 10.59 16.52 6.75
N HIS A 544 9.73 17.37 7.30
CA HIS A 544 10.03 18.14 8.52
C HIS A 544 9.11 17.80 9.71
N GLY A 545 7.92 17.24 9.48
CA GLY A 545 6.98 16.85 10.53
C GLY A 545 6.42 18.00 11.36
N PHE A 546 6.41 19.25 10.85
CA PHE A 546 5.84 20.39 11.57
C PHE A 546 4.32 20.30 11.63
N GLU A 547 3.76 20.31 12.83
CA GLU A 547 2.32 20.25 13.09
C GLU A 547 1.54 21.31 12.30
N ASP A 548 2.11 22.50 12.14
CA ASP A 548 1.50 23.60 11.39
C ASP A 548 1.12 23.21 9.95
N HIS A 549 1.96 22.42 9.28
CA HIS A 549 1.66 21.96 7.90
C HIS A 549 0.48 21.00 7.86
N LYS A 550 0.40 20.07 8.84
CA LYS A 550 -0.76 19.21 8.99
C LYS A 550 -2.02 20.02 9.23
N GLN A 551 -1.95 20.96 10.18
CA GLN A 551 -3.08 21.81 10.54
C GLN A 551 -3.58 22.64 9.35
N ALA A 552 -2.67 23.17 8.51
CA ALA A 552 -2.99 23.94 7.31
C ALA A 552 -3.77 23.15 6.23
N VAL A 553 -3.74 21.82 6.29
CA VAL A 553 -4.54 20.95 5.40
C VAL A 553 -5.81 20.44 6.09
N ILE A 554 -5.68 20.01 7.35
CA ILE A 554 -6.78 19.34 8.06
C ILE A 554 -7.89 20.30 8.42
N ASP A 555 -7.60 21.54 8.88
CA ASP A 555 -8.62 22.53 9.21
C ASP A 555 -9.50 22.90 8.01
N PRO A 556 -8.93 23.29 6.85
CA PRO A 556 -9.73 23.54 5.65
C PRO A 556 -10.50 22.30 5.18
N LEU A 557 -9.91 21.11 5.24
CA LEU A 557 -10.60 19.89 4.87
C LEU A 557 -11.83 19.65 5.76
N ILE A 558 -11.70 19.72 7.09
CA ILE A 558 -12.81 19.55 8.03
C ILE A 558 -13.91 20.62 7.77
N ARG A 559 -13.50 21.84 7.47
CA ARG A 559 -14.45 22.93 7.18
C ARG A 559 -15.19 22.71 5.86
N LEU A 560 -14.51 22.29 4.79
CA LEU A 560 -15.13 21.89 3.53
C LEU A 560 -16.16 20.78 3.75
N LEU A 561 -15.85 19.82 4.61
CA LEU A 561 -16.75 18.74 5.00
C LEU A 561 -17.82 19.17 6.03
N GLN A 562 -17.91 20.48 6.36
CA GLN A 562 -18.84 21.05 7.35
C GLN A 562 -18.78 20.34 8.72
N GLY A 563 -17.59 19.84 9.08
CA GLY A 563 -17.39 19.07 10.29
C GLY A 563 -18.09 17.70 10.31
N ARG A 564 -18.65 17.24 9.21
CA ARG A 564 -19.40 15.98 9.12
C ARG A 564 -18.46 14.79 8.93
N LEU A 565 -17.67 14.45 9.95
CA LEU A 565 -16.80 13.27 9.95
C LEU A 565 -17.54 12.06 10.53
N ARG A 566 -17.28 10.87 9.98
CA ARG A 566 -17.83 9.60 10.49
C ARG A 566 -17.22 9.18 11.82
N LEU A 567 -15.97 9.57 12.07
CA LEU A 567 -15.26 9.29 13.30
C LEU A 567 -14.66 10.59 13.85
N ARG A 568 -14.80 10.80 15.16
CA ARG A 568 -14.06 11.80 15.93
C ARG A 568 -13.58 11.16 17.22
N THR A 569 -12.38 11.48 17.64
CA THR A 569 -11.80 10.94 18.87
C THR A 569 -10.86 11.95 19.53
N ASP A 570 -10.69 11.83 20.82
CA ASP A 570 -9.68 12.52 21.61
C ASP A 570 -8.37 11.71 21.76
N ALA A 571 -8.26 10.61 21.01
CA ALA A 571 -7.06 9.78 21.01
C ALA A 571 -5.84 10.57 20.53
N PRO A 572 -4.63 10.26 21.03
CA PRO A 572 -3.41 10.87 20.53
C PRO A 572 -3.16 10.52 19.06
N SER A 573 -2.49 11.42 18.32
CA SER A 573 -2.15 11.23 16.91
C SER A 573 -1.36 9.95 16.61
N ALA A 574 -0.66 9.41 17.62
CA ALA A 574 0.03 8.12 17.56
C ALA A 574 -0.94 6.92 17.70
N THR A 575 -2.11 6.98 17.04
CA THR A 575 -3.05 5.86 16.92
C THR A 575 -3.63 5.82 15.51
N GLU A 576 -3.92 4.62 15.00
CA GLU A 576 -4.67 4.46 13.76
C GLU A 576 -6.09 3.99 14.06
N TRP A 577 -7.08 4.51 13.32
CA TRP A 577 -8.49 4.15 13.46
C TRP A 577 -9.09 3.71 12.13
N PHE A 578 -9.97 2.70 12.17
CA PHE A 578 -10.61 2.12 11.00
C PHE A 578 -12.06 1.79 11.31
N LEU A 579 -12.95 2.01 10.37
CA LEU A 579 -14.37 1.67 10.49
C LEU A 579 -14.84 0.96 9.21
N HIS A 580 -15.38 -0.23 9.38
CA HIS A 580 -15.86 -1.05 8.26
C HIS A 580 -17.29 -1.54 8.50
N VAL A 581 -17.99 -1.76 7.41
CA VAL A 581 -19.25 -2.52 7.42
C VAL A 581 -18.91 -4.00 7.31
N LEU A 582 -19.48 -4.80 8.20
CA LEU A 582 -19.38 -6.25 8.18
C LEU A 582 -20.35 -6.85 7.15
N PRO A 583 -20.03 -8.01 6.54
CA PRO A 583 -20.98 -8.73 5.68
C PRO A 583 -22.31 -9.03 6.37
N SER A 584 -22.31 -9.18 7.69
CA SER A 584 -23.52 -9.38 8.53
C SER A 584 -24.40 -8.14 8.69
N GLY A 585 -23.97 -6.97 8.20
CA GLY A 585 -24.68 -5.69 8.31
C GLY A 585 -24.38 -4.88 9.58
N GLY A 586 -23.51 -5.36 10.45
CA GLY A 586 -22.93 -4.59 11.56
C GLY A 586 -21.69 -3.81 11.15
N TYR A 587 -20.98 -3.24 12.15
CA TYR A 587 -19.76 -2.50 11.92
C TYR A 587 -18.60 -3.06 12.76
N LEU A 588 -17.39 -2.90 12.24
CA LEU A 588 -16.15 -3.20 12.95
C LEU A 588 -15.35 -1.92 13.08
N LEU A 589 -15.19 -1.44 14.32
CA LEU A 589 -14.29 -0.36 14.69
C LEU A 589 -12.98 -0.98 15.14
N GLN A 590 -11.86 -0.58 14.55
CA GLN A 590 -10.54 -1.10 14.90
C GLN A 590 -9.60 0.06 15.23
N ALA A 591 -8.71 -0.15 16.19
CA ALA A 591 -7.71 0.82 16.61
C ALA A 591 -6.34 0.16 16.79
N ILE A 592 -5.28 0.86 16.40
CA ILE A 592 -3.89 0.44 16.59
C ILE A 592 -3.15 1.49 17.41
N ASN A 593 -2.49 1.06 18.49
CA ASN A 593 -1.72 1.90 19.38
C ASN A 593 -0.26 1.97 18.92
N LEU A 594 0.15 3.12 18.45
CA LEU A 594 1.50 3.41 17.98
C LEU A 594 2.34 4.20 18.98
N THR A 595 1.85 4.44 20.19
CA THR A 595 2.52 5.27 21.21
C THR A 595 3.86 4.72 21.69
N GLY A 596 4.15 3.44 21.45
CA GLY A 596 5.44 2.82 21.70
C GLY A 596 6.51 3.12 20.65
N VAL A 597 6.13 3.80 19.56
CA VAL A 597 7.07 4.12 18.47
C VAL A 597 7.73 5.47 18.72
N SER A 598 9.06 5.50 18.66
CA SER A 598 9.87 6.71 18.78
C SER A 598 11.02 6.63 17.78
N GLY A 599 10.95 7.44 16.71
CA GLY A 599 11.86 7.33 15.59
C GLY A 599 11.83 5.91 15.00
N ALA A 600 12.99 5.27 14.90
CA ALA A 600 13.11 3.89 14.38
C ALA A 600 12.86 2.80 15.44
N THR A 601 12.51 3.17 16.69
CA THR A 601 12.32 2.23 17.79
C THR A 601 10.86 1.85 17.96
N PHE A 602 10.57 0.54 17.98
CA PHE A 602 9.25 -0.01 18.25
C PHE A 602 9.28 -0.66 19.65
N GLY A 603 8.86 0.10 20.63
CA GLY A 603 8.75 -0.33 22.03
C GLY A 603 7.35 -0.76 22.42
N LYS A 604 7.18 -1.08 23.71
CA LYS A 604 5.88 -1.37 24.29
C LYS A 604 4.99 -0.12 24.20
N PRO A 605 3.74 -0.24 23.71
CA PRO A 605 2.81 0.89 23.67
C PRO A 605 2.47 1.38 25.08
N ILE A 606 2.18 2.66 25.19
CA ILE A 606 1.62 3.26 26.41
C ILE A 606 0.14 2.85 26.47
N PRO A 607 -0.34 2.23 27.56
CA PRO A 607 -1.74 1.90 27.67
C PRO A 607 -2.62 3.16 27.63
N LEU A 608 -3.60 3.19 26.75
CA LEU A 608 -4.58 4.28 26.64
C LEU A 608 -5.91 3.81 27.20
N HIS A 609 -6.54 4.64 28.02
CA HIS A 609 -7.81 4.32 28.68
C HIS A 609 -8.81 5.46 28.54
N GLY A 610 -10.08 5.10 28.45
CA GLY A 610 -11.17 6.05 28.44
C GLY A 610 -11.24 6.95 27.21
N LEU A 611 -10.68 6.51 26.07
CA LEU A 611 -10.72 7.27 24.82
C LEU A 611 -12.18 7.46 24.38
N ARG A 612 -12.57 8.70 24.09
CA ARG A 612 -13.86 9.02 23.53
C ARG A 612 -13.84 8.87 22.02
N VAL A 613 -14.76 8.08 21.49
CA VAL A 613 -14.93 7.85 20.06
C VAL A 613 -16.36 8.11 19.66
N GLU A 614 -16.58 9.15 18.87
CA GLU A 614 -17.89 9.49 18.33
C GLU A 614 -17.99 8.98 16.89
N LEU A 615 -19.02 8.18 16.63
CA LEU A 615 -19.29 7.59 15.32
C LEU A 615 -20.61 8.13 14.76
N ALA A 616 -20.58 8.64 13.54
CA ALA A 616 -21.76 9.14 12.83
C ALA A 616 -22.16 8.21 11.68
N GLY A 617 -23.45 8.13 11.40
CA GLY A 617 -23.98 7.37 10.26
C GLY A 617 -24.07 5.85 10.45
N ILE A 618 -23.85 5.35 11.68
CA ILE A 618 -23.95 3.92 12.00
C ILE A 618 -25.34 3.48 12.50
N GLY A 619 -26.27 4.44 12.61
CA GLY A 619 -27.60 4.19 13.15
C GLY A 619 -27.60 3.91 14.64
N ARG A 620 -28.75 3.48 15.15
CA ARG A 620 -28.95 3.15 16.59
C ARG A 620 -28.34 1.79 16.89
N LEU A 621 -27.48 1.69 17.90
CA LEU A 621 -26.85 0.43 18.29
C LEU A 621 -27.76 -0.39 19.22
N LYS A 622 -27.68 -1.70 19.04
CA LYS A 622 -28.26 -2.71 19.93
C LYS A 622 -27.20 -3.23 20.90
N ARG A 623 -25.96 -3.39 20.42
CA ARG A 623 -24.88 -4.01 21.18
C ARG A 623 -23.53 -3.53 20.67
N ALA A 624 -22.56 -3.42 21.58
CA ALA A 624 -21.15 -3.21 21.26
C ALA A 624 -20.28 -4.11 22.16
N TYR A 625 -19.23 -4.74 21.61
CA TYR A 625 -18.33 -5.60 22.37
C TYR A 625 -16.94 -5.73 21.71
N SER A 626 -15.92 -5.93 22.54
CA SER A 626 -14.53 -6.12 22.11
C SER A 626 -14.29 -7.54 21.61
N LEU A 627 -13.64 -7.71 20.47
CA LEU A 627 -13.13 -9.00 19.99
C LEU A 627 -11.88 -9.46 20.74
N CYS A 628 -11.10 -8.53 21.28
CA CYS A 628 -9.88 -8.86 22.02
C CYS A 628 -10.18 -9.46 23.38
N THR A 629 -11.21 -8.95 24.07
CA THR A 629 -11.55 -9.36 25.44
C THR A 629 -12.87 -10.14 25.56
N GLY A 630 -13.73 -10.08 24.55
CA GLY A 630 -15.10 -10.61 24.59
C GLY A 630 -16.07 -9.80 25.48
N LYS A 631 -15.61 -8.69 26.10
CA LYS A 631 -16.41 -7.90 27.02
C LYS A 631 -17.29 -6.88 26.30
N PRO A 632 -18.46 -6.51 26.87
CA PRO A 632 -19.24 -5.38 26.38
C PRO A 632 -18.39 -4.09 26.37
N ALA A 633 -18.51 -3.30 25.31
CA ALA A 633 -17.96 -1.96 25.22
C ALA A 633 -18.97 -0.93 25.76
N ALA A 634 -18.49 0.09 26.48
CA ALA A 634 -19.34 1.18 26.95
C ALA A 634 -19.68 2.14 25.82
N TRP A 635 -20.97 2.48 25.67
CA TRP A 635 -21.44 3.42 24.65
C TRP A 635 -22.72 4.13 25.05
N GLN A 636 -22.98 5.26 24.41
CA GLN A 636 -24.19 6.07 24.56
C GLN A 636 -24.71 6.43 23.17
N GLU A 637 -26.04 6.57 23.03
CA GLU A 637 -26.63 7.08 21.80
C GLU A 637 -26.23 8.54 21.56
N SER A 638 -25.93 8.90 20.34
CA SER A 638 -25.73 10.27 19.88
C SER A 638 -26.55 10.54 18.62
N GLU A 639 -26.64 11.78 18.19
CA GLU A 639 -27.42 12.16 17.03
C GLU A 639 -26.89 11.46 15.75
N GLY A 640 -27.66 10.50 15.25
CA GLY A 640 -27.33 9.72 14.06
C GLY A 640 -26.22 8.67 14.23
N GLY A 641 -25.83 8.34 15.48
CA GLY A 641 -24.76 7.40 15.75
C GLY A 641 -24.58 7.03 17.20
N ALA A 642 -23.34 6.85 17.65
CA ALA A 642 -22.96 6.48 19.01
C ALA A 642 -21.65 7.13 19.46
N ALA A 643 -21.56 7.40 20.77
CA ALA A 643 -20.31 7.74 21.45
C ALA A 643 -19.86 6.55 22.28
N LEU A 644 -18.67 6.04 22.01
CA LEU A 644 -18.06 4.92 22.72
C LEU A 644 -16.96 5.41 23.66
N THR A 645 -16.73 4.63 24.72
CA THR A 645 -15.52 4.75 25.55
C THR A 645 -14.65 3.54 25.24
N VAL A 646 -13.45 3.76 24.72
CA VAL A 646 -12.54 2.72 24.24
C VAL A 646 -11.27 2.70 25.06
N ASP A 647 -10.88 1.50 25.51
CA ASP A 647 -9.56 1.25 26.09
C ASP A 647 -8.67 0.59 25.01
N LEU A 648 -7.43 1.06 24.92
CA LEU A 648 -6.41 0.54 24.01
C LEU A 648 -5.11 0.29 24.77
N PRO A 649 -5.10 -0.72 25.68
CA PRO A 649 -3.97 -0.96 26.57
C PRO A 649 -2.78 -1.65 25.90
N GLU A 650 -3.02 -2.37 24.82
CA GLU A 650 -2.03 -3.09 24.02
C GLU A 650 -1.96 -2.50 22.59
N VAL A 651 -1.31 -3.19 21.68
CA VAL A 651 -1.15 -2.73 20.26
C VAL A 651 -2.47 -2.59 19.53
N TYR A 652 -3.48 -3.40 19.86
CA TYR A 652 -4.70 -3.50 19.04
C TYR A 652 -5.96 -3.69 19.86
N GLU A 653 -7.05 -3.07 19.39
CA GLU A 653 -8.42 -3.32 19.85
C GLU A 653 -9.38 -3.33 18.65
N ALA A 654 -10.39 -4.20 18.73
CA ALA A 654 -11.44 -4.29 17.74
C ALA A 654 -12.82 -4.41 18.42
N ILE A 655 -13.75 -3.55 18.03
CA ILE A 655 -15.09 -3.50 18.61
C ILE A 655 -16.13 -3.77 17.52
N VAL A 656 -16.92 -4.80 17.74
CA VAL A 656 -18.10 -5.09 16.91
C VAL A 656 -19.26 -4.23 17.38
N LEU A 657 -19.90 -3.56 16.44
CA LEU A 657 -21.06 -2.72 16.65
C LEU A 657 -22.26 -3.33 15.92
N GLU A 658 -23.25 -3.78 16.64
CA GLU A 658 -24.47 -4.38 16.12
C GLU A 658 -25.60 -3.33 16.15
N PRO A 659 -26.06 -2.81 15.00
CA PRO A 659 -27.20 -1.89 14.97
C PRO A 659 -28.52 -2.62 15.12
N TRP A 660 -29.56 -1.90 15.54
CA TRP A 660 -30.91 -2.39 15.40
C TRP A 660 -31.25 -2.55 13.90
N PRO A 661 -32.02 -3.57 13.51
CA PRO A 661 -32.52 -3.66 12.14
C PRO A 661 -33.21 -2.35 11.74
N ARG A 662 -32.90 -1.84 10.55
CA ARG A 662 -33.69 -0.72 10.00
C ARG A 662 -35.13 -1.23 9.88
N THR A 663 -36.04 -0.68 10.67
CA THR A 663 -37.48 -0.81 10.40
C THR A 663 -37.72 -0.25 9.01
N GLU A 664 -38.19 -1.10 8.08
CA GLU A 664 -38.72 -0.59 6.82
C GLU A 664 -39.72 0.50 7.19
N ALA A 665 -39.52 1.71 6.69
CA ALA A 665 -40.52 2.78 6.84
C ALA A 665 -41.78 2.27 6.20
N VAL A 666 -42.75 1.85 7.03
CA VAL A 666 -44.08 1.51 6.60
C VAL A 666 -44.59 2.72 5.83
N ASN A 667 -44.77 2.54 4.56
CA ASN A 667 -45.28 3.53 3.63
C ASN A 667 -46.75 3.81 3.98
N THR A 668 -46.96 4.60 5.06
CA THR A 668 -48.29 5.09 5.47
C THR A 668 -48.69 6.30 4.61
N ASN A 669 -48.65 6.12 3.28
CA ASN A 669 -49.28 7.03 2.34
C ASN A 669 -50.19 6.26 1.36
N LYS A 670 -51.09 5.49 1.91
CA LYS A 670 -52.35 5.06 1.21
C LYS A 670 -53.46 5.16 2.23
N GLU A 671 -54.13 6.30 2.31
CA GLU A 671 -55.51 6.51 2.72
C GLU A 671 -55.72 8.01 3.03
N ARG A 672 -55.87 8.77 2.00
CA ARG A 672 -56.63 10.03 2.02
C ARG A 672 -56.95 10.46 0.58
N CYS A 673 -57.87 9.71 -0.03
CA CYS A 673 -58.68 10.19 -1.14
C CYS A 673 -59.93 9.34 -1.19
N SER A 674 -60.90 9.68 -0.36
CA SER A 674 -62.35 9.43 -0.60
C SER A 674 -63.09 10.12 0.53
N LEU A 675 -63.49 11.36 0.28
CA LEU A 675 -64.83 11.98 0.59
C LEU A 675 -64.77 13.42 0.11
#